data_3c05588bcc98a47553f957b7e217079e
#
_entry.id   3c05588bcc98a47553f957b7e217079e
#
_cell.length_a   1.000
_cell.length_b   1.000
_cell.length_c   1.000
_cell.angle_alpha   90.00
_cell.angle_beta   90.00
_cell.angle_gamma   90.00
#
_symmetry.space_group_name_H-M   'P 1'
#
loop_
_entity.id
_entity.type
_entity.pdbx_description
1 polymer ?
#
loop_
_entity_poly.entity_id
_entity_poly.type
_entity_poly.pdbx_seq_one_letter_code
_entity_poly.pdbx_strand_id
1 'polypeptide(L)'
;MAFKNELCAELTGVMSINPWVPVTSASRLAMDYSHISQALVISGVEPQQCFTGMAREFGKYTFSFKANDDIEIIRIIPRYQRTAGVDSIDKNPQLTVIYQITETRQIGVMEITDWCSYHQSFGFKYKKNKENINRLKLGAAIPKGTIFADSPAVRSDGNYGFGVNLRTAFMSLPGVSEDGFIITRKALEKLKFKTYHKRVIKYGNTWFPLNIYGNAENPKVFPEIGETVREDGLLMALRSFDPLMAPCEQSIEALMSPNYVFDKFVYVPPGGKVVDIKVYSDRRYNPVEIGPMDHVVSKYCEQLRKYYKTIVEVYKKLKQERGESLSLTPAFQTLVKRALIITDNEDSPIQFNYHSDKLDRWRIEIIVEVEVTPNLGFKLSGISGDKGVICTIVDDENEMPVDANGNRAEIVASDASTANRENPGRMFEQYFNAAARDTRVRLIKILGLNEKDIIVSNLEELISQRQTLDTAFDHLLGYYKIVMPHIYEAMISGRYKKSKAYALASVISEKIYNNLPVNIQKPFVQIVQELEKEYPQTYGPVTFEYTNDEGVRQTITSKEKVRIGDVYFMLLEKTGDQRSAVSTAPLQQAGVLARMGPHDRYSVPVRSNPVRVLGEAEVRAIGAACGPELACEIVDRNTSHASMEAITTNVLTADVPTNIENVVDRRKVPLGGSRPLQLLNHIGECAGWKLVYRPYKR
;
A
#
# COMPACT_ATOMS: atom_id res chain seq x y z
N MET A 1 6.62 28.72 19.75
CA MET A 1 7.05 27.34 19.51
C MET A 1 6.30 26.70 18.34
N ALA A 2 4.97 26.81 18.23
CA ALA A 2 4.20 26.32 17.09
C ALA A 2 4.72 26.84 15.75
N PHE A 3 5.01 28.13 15.63
CA PHE A 3 5.52 28.75 14.42
C PHE A 3 6.85 28.15 13.91
N LYS A 4 7.77 27.76 14.81
CA LYS A 4 9.02 27.11 14.41
C LYS A 4 8.81 25.69 13.89
N ASN A 5 7.81 24.97 14.42
CA ASN A 5 7.47 23.63 13.96
C ASN A 5 6.76 23.69 12.61
N GLU A 6 5.88 24.64 12.39
CA GLU A 6 5.24 24.89 11.08
C GLU A 6 6.29 25.20 10.02
N LEU A 7 7.21 26.10 10.32
CA LEU A 7 8.30 26.45 9.41
C LEU A 7 9.18 25.23 9.08
N CYS A 8 9.44 24.36 10.05
CA CYS A 8 10.18 23.13 9.83
C CYS A 8 9.42 22.18 8.89
N ALA A 9 8.10 22.03 9.05
CA ALA A 9 7.29 21.20 8.18
C ALA A 9 7.23 21.75 6.74
N GLU A 10 7.12 23.06 6.58
CA GLU A 10 7.12 23.72 5.27
C GLU A 10 8.44 23.57 4.54
N LEU A 11 9.56 23.68 5.24
CA LEU A 11 10.90 23.60 4.64
C LEU A 11 11.40 22.19 4.41
N THR A 12 11.09 21.26 5.31
CA THR A 12 11.64 19.91 5.29
C THR A 12 10.61 18.84 4.86
N GLY A 13 9.33 19.24 4.76
CA GLY A 13 8.25 18.34 4.40
C GLY A 13 8.17 17.13 5.33
N VAL A 14 7.97 15.94 4.78
CA VAL A 14 7.80 14.71 5.55
C VAL A 14 9.02 14.33 6.41
N MET A 15 10.20 14.86 6.10
CA MET A 15 11.40 14.65 6.95
C MET A 15 11.23 15.21 8.36
N SER A 16 10.34 16.19 8.56
CA SER A 16 10.04 16.74 9.90
C SER A 16 9.41 15.74 10.85
N ILE A 17 8.89 14.61 10.36
CA ILE A 17 8.39 13.51 11.19
C ILE A 17 9.54 12.72 11.84
N ASN A 18 10.73 12.77 11.24
CA ASN A 18 11.90 12.02 11.68
C ASN A 18 12.66 12.75 12.79
N PRO A 19 12.77 12.22 14.01
CA PRO A 19 13.52 12.84 15.09
C PRO A 19 15.04 12.71 14.93
N TRP A 20 15.54 11.82 14.06
CA TRP A 20 16.95 11.47 13.91
C TRP A 20 17.68 12.31 12.85
N VAL A 21 17.05 13.36 12.35
CA VAL A 21 17.66 14.30 11.39
C VAL A 21 19.04 14.81 11.84
N PRO A 22 19.29 15.16 13.12
CA PRO A 22 20.59 15.67 13.54
C PRO A 22 21.74 14.66 13.51
N VAL A 23 21.43 13.36 13.45
CA VAL A 23 22.41 12.27 13.59
C VAL A 23 22.46 11.32 12.38
N THR A 24 21.71 11.61 11.34
CA THR A 24 21.66 10.81 10.11
C THR A 24 22.21 11.63 8.96
N SER A 25 23.00 11.02 8.09
CA SER A 25 23.57 11.71 6.92
C SER A 25 22.48 12.21 5.97
N ALA A 26 22.73 13.31 5.26
CA ALA A 26 21.76 13.92 4.35
C ALA A 26 21.31 12.96 3.24
N SER A 27 22.21 12.11 2.75
CA SER A 27 21.89 11.08 1.74
C SER A 27 20.90 10.05 2.27
N ARG A 28 21.05 9.64 3.55
CA ARG A 28 20.13 8.69 4.19
C ARG A 28 18.79 9.31 4.53
N LEU A 29 18.77 10.58 4.90
CA LEU A 29 17.51 11.32 5.07
C LEU A 29 16.74 11.45 3.75
N ALA A 30 17.42 11.71 2.64
CA ALA A 30 16.79 11.73 1.33
C ALA A 30 16.23 10.36 0.93
N MET A 31 16.91 9.26 1.32
CA MET A 31 16.38 7.91 1.14
C MET A 31 15.17 7.66 2.00
N ASP A 32 15.18 8.05 3.27
CA ASP A 32 14.04 7.94 4.18
C ASP A 32 12.81 8.66 3.64
N TYR A 33 12.98 9.89 3.14
CA TYR A 33 11.93 10.63 2.46
C TYR A 33 11.31 9.82 1.30
N SER A 34 12.15 9.22 0.46
CA SER A 34 11.71 8.36 -0.63
C SER A 34 11.00 7.09 -0.13
N HIS A 35 11.47 6.51 0.97
CA HIS A 35 10.86 5.31 1.56
C HIS A 35 9.50 5.62 2.18
N ILE A 36 9.33 6.73 2.87
CA ILE A 36 8.03 7.16 3.41
C ILE A 36 7.00 7.36 2.28
N SER A 37 7.43 7.90 1.14
CA SER A 37 6.56 8.04 -0.05
C SER A 37 6.18 6.70 -0.68
N GLN A 38 6.96 5.65 -0.45
CA GLN A 38 6.74 4.27 -0.93
C GLN A 38 6.12 3.36 0.13
N ALA A 39 5.86 3.87 1.32
CA ALA A 39 5.29 3.09 2.41
C ALA A 39 3.86 2.66 2.09
N LEU A 40 3.57 1.37 2.29
CA LEU A 40 2.23 0.82 2.15
C LEU A 40 1.36 1.19 3.37
N VAL A 41 0.08 1.41 3.11
CA VAL A 41 -0.90 1.56 4.17
C VAL A 41 -1.21 0.18 4.73
N ILE A 42 -0.67 -0.12 5.91
CA ILE A 42 -0.91 -1.37 6.62
C ILE A 42 -2.21 -1.31 7.43
N SER A 43 -2.77 -2.48 7.76
CA SER A 43 -4.06 -2.56 8.47
C SER A 43 -4.00 -2.09 9.92
N GLY A 44 -2.84 -2.17 10.56
CA GLY A 44 -2.62 -1.85 11.97
C GLY A 44 -1.41 -0.96 12.20
N VAL A 45 -1.48 0.33 11.84
CA VAL A 45 -0.40 1.28 12.11
C VAL A 45 -0.25 1.56 13.60
N GLU A 46 0.99 1.59 14.05
CA GLU A 46 1.37 2.00 15.41
C GLU A 46 1.92 3.43 15.41
N PRO A 47 1.90 4.14 16.56
CA PRO A 47 2.64 5.39 16.70
C PRO A 47 4.13 5.12 16.72
N GLN A 48 4.92 6.01 16.15
CA GLN A 48 6.35 6.03 16.42
C GLN A 48 6.58 6.24 17.91
N GLN A 49 7.40 5.42 18.55
CA GLN A 49 7.71 5.57 19.96
C GLN A 49 8.61 6.78 20.24
N CYS A 50 9.53 7.10 19.33
CA CYS A 50 10.24 8.36 19.28
C CYS A 50 9.66 9.23 18.17
N PHE A 51 9.10 10.39 18.49
CA PHE A 51 8.36 11.21 17.52
C PHE A 51 8.63 12.71 17.71
N THR A 52 8.42 13.49 16.65
CA THR A 52 8.64 14.96 16.66
C THR A 52 7.40 15.78 17.00
N GLY A 53 6.20 15.18 16.95
CA GLY A 53 4.92 15.87 17.06
C GLY A 53 4.36 16.39 15.73
N MET A 54 5.11 16.27 14.63
CA MET A 54 4.67 16.77 13.30
C MET A 54 3.72 15.81 12.57
N ALA A 55 3.61 14.56 13.00
CA ALA A 55 2.78 13.56 12.34
C ALA A 55 1.28 13.96 12.25
N ARG A 56 0.79 14.80 13.16
CA ARG A 56 -0.58 15.31 13.13
C ARG A 56 -0.85 16.23 11.94
N GLU A 57 0.12 17.01 11.51
CA GLU A 57 -0.03 17.88 10.34
C GLU A 57 -0.19 17.02 9.06
N PHE A 58 0.57 15.94 8.94
CA PHE A 58 0.46 15.03 7.80
C PHE A 58 -0.83 14.21 7.80
N GLY A 59 -1.38 13.89 8.98
CA GLY A 59 -2.69 13.22 9.08
C GLY A 59 -3.83 14.00 8.40
N LYS A 60 -3.73 15.33 8.32
CA LYS A 60 -4.73 16.17 7.65
C LYS A 60 -4.79 16.00 6.13
N TYR A 61 -3.72 15.51 5.51
CA TYR A 61 -3.56 15.38 4.05
C TYR A 61 -3.77 13.95 3.53
N THR A 62 -4.09 13.01 4.42
CA THR A 62 -4.38 11.64 4.02
C THR A 62 -5.72 11.52 3.28
N PHE A 63 -5.89 10.43 2.55
CA PHE A 63 -7.15 10.14 1.88
C PHE A 63 -8.28 10.01 2.90
N SER A 64 -9.24 10.93 2.83
CA SER A 64 -10.39 10.96 3.72
C SER A 64 -11.63 11.50 2.99
N PHE A 65 -12.81 11.07 3.43
CA PHE A 65 -14.06 11.70 3.08
C PHE A 65 -14.47 12.64 4.19
N LYS A 66 -14.36 13.95 3.93
CA LYS A 66 -14.66 15.01 4.91
C LYS A 66 -15.45 16.14 4.27
N ALA A 67 -16.24 16.82 5.07
CA ALA A 67 -16.88 18.07 4.66
C ALA A 67 -15.80 19.16 4.60
N ASN A 68 -15.47 19.66 3.41
CA ASN A 68 -14.49 20.72 3.23
C ASN A 68 -15.05 22.12 3.60
N ASP A 69 -16.38 22.26 3.60
CA ASP A 69 -17.12 23.46 3.95
C ASP A 69 -18.33 23.09 4.80
N ASP A 70 -19.05 24.09 5.33
CA ASP A 70 -20.35 23.88 5.95
C ASP A 70 -21.36 23.52 4.87
N ILE A 71 -21.96 22.34 5.00
CA ILE A 71 -22.79 21.75 3.95
C ILE A 71 -24.19 21.38 4.48
N GLU A 72 -25.18 21.49 3.62
CA GLU A 72 -26.54 20.97 3.83
C GLU A 72 -26.83 19.81 2.87
N ILE A 73 -27.32 18.69 3.39
CA ILE A 73 -27.53 17.48 2.61
C ILE A 73 -28.83 17.56 1.80
N ILE A 74 -28.69 17.50 0.47
CA ILE A 74 -29.85 17.53 -0.47
C ILE A 74 -30.37 16.12 -0.73
N ARG A 75 -29.47 15.17 -0.99
CA ARG A 75 -29.88 13.79 -1.33
C ARG A 75 -28.76 12.81 -1.01
N ILE A 76 -29.15 11.59 -0.63
CA ILE A 76 -28.27 10.48 -0.41
C ILE A 76 -28.70 9.35 -1.33
N ILE A 77 -27.76 8.85 -2.15
CA ILE A 77 -28.05 7.86 -3.19
C ILE A 77 -27.07 6.70 -3.01
N PRO A 78 -27.52 5.52 -2.52
CA PRO A 78 -26.70 4.32 -2.54
C PRO A 78 -26.57 3.82 -3.99
N ARG A 79 -25.41 3.26 -4.34
CA ARG A 79 -25.19 2.74 -5.71
C ARG A 79 -26.11 1.59 -6.03
N TYR A 80 -26.29 0.67 -5.10
CA TYR A 80 -27.25 -0.42 -5.23
C TYR A 80 -28.45 -0.15 -4.33
N GLN A 81 -29.66 -0.20 -4.89
CA GLN A 81 -30.86 -0.16 -4.09
C GLN A 81 -31.10 -1.51 -3.45
N ARG A 82 -31.80 -1.55 -2.31
CA ARG A 82 -32.13 -2.79 -1.59
C ARG A 82 -32.87 -3.74 -2.54
N THR A 83 -32.20 -4.80 -2.91
CA THR A 83 -32.76 -5.99 -3.55
C THR A 83 -32.38 -7.17 -2.67
N ALA A 84 -33.15 -8.25 -2.72
CA ALA A 84 -32.93 -9.45 -1.94
C ALA A 84 -31.43 -9.84 -1.98
N GLY A 85 -30.74 -9.81 -0.83
CA GLY A 85 -29.32 -10.12 -0.67
C GLY A 85 -28.38 -8.94 -0.38
N VAL A 86 -28.79 -7.68 -0.57
CA VAL A 86 -27.98 -6.48 -0.22
C VAL A 86 -28.71 -5.64 0.83
N ASP A 87 -29.04 -6.25 1.96
CA ASP A 87 -29.93 -5.63 2.95
C ASP A 87 -29.27 -4.61 3.87
N SER A 88 -27.94 -4.45 3.85
CA SER A 88 -27.26 -3.52 4.72
C SER A 88 -26.51 -2.41 3.95
N ILE A 89 -26.49 -1.21 4.53
CA ILE A 89 -25.65 -0.09 4.08
C ILE A 89 -24.17 -0.52 4.05
N ASP A 90 -23.78 -1.46 4.88
CA ASP A 90 -22.42 -1.99 4.99
C ASP A 90 -21.98 -2.83 3.76
N LYS A 91 -22.93 -3.35 2.99
CA LYS A 91 -22.65 -4.09 1.74
C LYS A 91 -22.66 -3.20 0.50
N ASN A 92 -23.04 -1.92 0.62
CA ASN A 92 -23.06 -1.02 -0.51
C ASN A 92 -21.66 -0.44 -0.75
N PRO A 93 -21.05 -0.67 -1.93
CA PRO A 93 -19.67 -0.25 -2.19
C PRO A 93 -19.49 1.26 -2.29
N GLN A 94 -20.58 2.02 -2.46
CA GLN A 94 -20.53 3.47 -2.61
C GLN A 94 -21.82 4.13 -2.15
N LEU A 95 -21.67 5.21 -1.38
CA LEU A 95 -22.73 6.13 -0.97
C LEU A 95 -22.46 7.50 -1.59
N THR A 96 -23.35 7.97 -2.45
CA THR A 96 -23.25 9.28 -3.08
C THR A 96 -24.09 10.27 -2.31
N VAL A 97 -23.44 11.30 -1.79
CA VAL A 97 -24.07 12.39 -1.03
C VAL A 97 -24.04 13.65 -1.88
N ILE A 98 -25.21 14.17 -2.26
CA ILE A 98 -25.37 15.45 -2.94
C ILE A 98 -25.69 16.49 -1.87
N TYR A 99 -24.94 17.57 -1.85
CA TYR A 99 -25.02 18.60 -0.82
C TYR A 99 -24.94 20.00 -1.41
N GLN A 100 -25.38 20.97 -0.65
CA GLN A 100 -25.20 22.39 -0.94
C GLN A 100 -24.16 22.97 0.05
N ILE A 101 -23.23 23.74 -0.47
CA ILE A 101 -22.31 24.55 0.35
C ILE A 101 -23.09 25.75 0.87
N THR A 102 -23.11 25.95 2.18
CA THR A 102 -23.94 26.98 2.83
C THR A 102 -23.57 28.40 2.39
N GLU A 103 -22.27 28.68 2.28
CA GLU A 103 -21.74 30.00 1.96
C GLU A 103 -21.96 30.36 0.47
N THR A 104 -21.53 29.49 -0.44
CA THR A 104 -21.53 29.76 -1.90
C THR A 104 -22.80 29.32 -2.59
N ARG A 105 -23.66 28.57 -1.93
CA ARG A 105 -24.86 27.91 -2.49
C ARG A 105 -24.58 26.95 -3.67
N GLN A 106 -23.31 26.62 -3.91
CA GLN A 106 -22.95 25.65 -4.93
C GLN A 106 -23.38 24.23 -4.53
N ILE A 107 -23.80 23.47 -5.51
CA ILE A 107 -24.15 22.04 -5.33
C ILE A 107 -22.93 21.19 -5.59
N GLY A 108 -22.55 20.40 -4.59
CA GLY A 108 -21.44 19.47 -4.63
C GLY A 108 -21.87 18.02 -4.48
N VAL A 109 -20.92 17.12 -4.70
CA VAL A 109 -21.11 15.70 -4.51
C VAL A 109 -19.91 15.11 -3.77
N MET A 110 -20.18 14.14 -2.91
CA MET A 110 -19.20 13.30 -2.24
C MET A 110 -19.57 11.83 -2.47
N GLU A 111 -18.66 11.08 -3.08
CA GLU A 111 -18.85 9.65 -3.34
C GLU A 111 -18.04 8.86 -2.30
N ILE A 112 -18.67 8.53 -1.16
CA ILE A 112 -18.05 7.79 -0.07
C ILE A 112 -17.97 6.32 -0.47
N THR A 113 -16.74 5.80 -0.62
CA THR A 113 -16.46 4.40 -0.96
C THR A 113 -15.90 3.65 0.24
N ASP A 114 -15.98 2.32 0.22
CA ASP A 114 -15.46 1.46 1.29
C ASP A 114 -13.96 1.23 1.17
N TRP A 115 -13.41 1.40 -0.02
CA TRP A 115 -12.05 1.05 -0.36
C TRP A 115 -11.39 2.15 -1.21
N CYS A 116 -10.08 2.18 -1.15
CA CYS A 116 -9.23 3.02 -2.01
C CYS A 116 -8.11 2.15 -2.59
N SER A 117 -7.85 2.29 -3.88
CA SER A 117 -6.64 1.79 -4.53
C SER A 117 -5.85 3.01 -5.02
N TYR A 118 -4.64 3.21 -4.53
CA TYR A 118 -3.87 4.43 -4.78
C TYR A 118 -2.68 4.23 -5.72
N HIS A 119 -2.10 3.04 -5.76
CA HIS A 119 -0.99 2.72 -6.65
C HIS A 119 -1.01 1.23 -7.04
N GLN A 120 -0.94 0.91 -8.33
CA GLN A 120 -1.04 -0.47 -8.84
C GLN A 120 -2.26 -1.21 -8.28
N SER A 121 -2.04 -2.30 -7.52
CA SER A 121 -3.07 -3.01 -6.79
C SER A 121 -3.13 -2.64 -5.29
N PHE A 122 -2.18 -1.84 -4.80
CA PHE A 122 -2.15 -1.45 -3.40
C PHE A 122 -3.28 -0.51 -3.03
N GLY A 123 -3.84 -0.73 -1.86
CA GLY A 123 -4.95 0.06 -1.37
C GLY A 123 -5.24 -0.20 0.10
N PHE A 124 -6.37 0.30 0.55
CA PHE A 124 -6.82 0.10 1.93
C PHE A 124 -8.35 0.20 2.01
N LYS A 125 -8.90 -0.36 3.08
CA LYS A 125 -10.29 -0.16 3.45
C LYS A 125 -10.41 1.06 4.35
N TYR A 126 -11.33 1.99 4.04
CA TYR A 126 -11.60 3.16 4.86
C TYR A 126 -12.14 2.78 6.24
N LYS A 127 -11.68 3.49 7.26
CA LYS A 127 -12.29 3.48 8.61
C LYS A 127 -13.49 4.41 8.60
N LYS A 128 -14.70 3.87 8.60
CA LYS A 128 -15.94 4.66 8.62
C LYS A 128 -16.25 5.16 10.03
N ASN A 129 -16.54 6.45 10.15
CA ASN A 129 -17.08 7.01 11.37
C ASN A 129 -18.62 6.82 11.38
N LYS A 130 -19.09 5.81 12.09
CA LYS A 130 -20.51 5.43 12.13
C LYS A 130 -21.39 6.57 12.63
N GLU A 131 -20.96 7.33 13.63
CA GLU A 131 -21.72 8.45 14.19
C GLU A 131 -21.94 9.54 13.15
N ASN A 132 -20.88 9.96 12.46
CA ASN A 132 -20.96 11.00 11.43
C ASN A 132 -21.73 10.53 10.20
N ILE A 133 -21.60 9.26 9.80
CA ILE A 133 -22.40 8.69 8.70
C ILE A 133 -23.88 8.66 9.05
N ASN A 134 -24.24 8.33 10.29
CA ASN A 134 -25.64 8.34 10.76
C ASN A 134 -26.24 9.76 10.82
N ARG A 135 -25.41 10.81 10.86
CA ARG A 135 -25.85 12.21 10.76
C ARG A 135 -26.22 12.62 9.34
N LEU A 136 -25.80 11.85 8.33
CA LEU A 136 -26.18 12.07 6.94
C LEU A 136 -27.68 11.77 6.78
N LYS A 137 -28.49 12.82 6.83
CA LYS A 137 -29.95 12.79 6.60
C LYS A 137 -30.34 13.94 5.70
N LEU A 138 -31.46 13.81 5.00
CA LEU A 138 -32.00 14.88 4.16
C LEU A 138 -32.20 16.16 4.98
N GLY A 139 -31.70 17.29 4.49
CA GLY A 139 -31.76 18.60 5.17
C GLY A 139 -30.83 18.75 6.36
N ALA A 140 -29.98 17.76 6.66
CA ALA A 140 -29.05 17.88 7.78
C ALA A 140 -27.91 18.87 7.46
N ALA A 141 -27.64 19.78 8.39
CA ALA A 141 -26.47 20.65 8.35
C ALA A 141 -25.26 19.93 8.95
N ILE A 142 -24.19 19.90 8.21
CA ILE A 142 -22.93 19.25 8.58
C ILE A 142 -21.83 20.31 8.62
N PRO A 143 -21.15 20.50 9.75
CA PRO A 143 -20.10 21.50 9.86
C PRO A 143 -18.82 21.08 9.11
N LYS A 144 -18.08 22.09 8.66
CA LYS A 144 -16.76 21.95 8.05
C LYS A 144 -15.83 21.12 8.93
N GLY A 145 -15.04 20.27 8.30
CA GLY A 145 -14.08 19.37 8.98
C GLY A 145 -14.68 18.07 9.52
N THR A 146 -16.00 17.84 9.38
CA THR A 146 -16.61 16.54 9.75
C THR A 146 -16.08 15.42 8.88
N ILE A 147 -15.45 14.41 9.48
CA ILE A 147 -14.86 13.25 8.80
C ILE A 147 -15.87 12.10 8.81
N PHE A 148 -16.21 11.58 7.62
CA PHE A 148 -17.11 10.44 7.44
C PHE A 148 -16.35 9.11 7.34
N ALA A 149 -15.20 9.15 6.67
CA ALA A 149 -14.32 7.98 6.55
C ALA A 149 -12.87 8.43 6.39
N ASP A 150 -11.96 7.69 7.00
CA ASP A 150 -10.54 8.02 7.06
C ASP A 150 -9.67 6.83 6.64
N SER A 151 -8.45 7.13 6.18
CA SER A 151 -7.44 6.12 5.92
C SER A 151 -7.02 5.39 7.21
N PRO A 152 -6.69 4.09 7.15
CA PRO A 152 -6.05 3.40 8.29
C PRO A 152 -4.74 4.03 8.75
N ALA A 153 -4.06 4.76 7.87
CA ALA A 153 -2.83 5.50 8.20
C ALA A 153 -3.07 6.67 9.18
N VAL A 154 -4.32 7.13 9.35
CA VAL A 154 -4.67 8.12 10.38
C VAL A 154 -5.15 7.40 11.61
N ARG A 155 -4.50 7.65 12.73
CA ARG A 155 -4.86 7.11 14.04
C ARG A 155 -6.04 7.88 14.65
N SER A 156 -6.62 7.34 15.72
CA SER A 156 -7.72 7.99 16.45
C SER A 156 -7.35 9.36 17.04
N ASP A 157 -6.08 9.60 17.31
CA ASP A 157 -5.53 10.87 17.78
C ASP A 157 -5.25 11.88 16.66
N GLY A 158 -5.50 11.52 15.39
CA GLY A 158 -5.26 12.33 14.20
C GLY A 158 -3.82 12.33 13.69
N ASN A 159 -2.93 11.56 14.30
CA ASN A 159 -1.55 11.43 13.84
C ASN A 159 -1.43 10.47 12.66
N TYR A 160 -0.55 10.80 11.72
CA TYR A 160 -0.18 9.94 10.61
C TYR A 160 0.72 8.80 11.11
N GLY A 161 0.38 7.57 10.76
CA GLY A 161 1.17 6.38 11.01
C GLY A 161 1.42 5.62 9.69
N PHE A 162 2.62 5.09 9.51
CA PHE A 162 3.03 4.42 8.28
C PHE A 162 3.81 3.13 8.53
N GLY A 163 3.86 2.65 9.77
CA GLY A 163 4.60 1.44 10.14
C GLY A 163 4.22 0.92 11.52
N VAL A 164 5.06 0.05 12.05
CA VAL A 164 4.95 -0.60 13.37
C VAL A 164 6.28 -0.59 14.11
N ASN A 165 6.23 -0.64 15.44
CA ASN A 165 7.42 -0.82 16.27
C ASN A 165 7.70 -2.33 16.40
N LEU A 166 8.92 -2.74 16.05
CA LEU A 166 9.39 -4.12 16.18
C LEU A 166 10.57 -4.17 17.13
N ARG A 167 10.56 -5.11 18.06
CA ARG A 167 11.70 -5.37 18.93
C ARG A 167 12.85 -5.89 18.09
N THR A 168 13.89 -5.09 17.95
CA THR A 168 15.00 -5.28 17.04
C THR A 168 16.26 -5.63 17.82
N ALA A 169 16.98 -6.65 17.35
CA ALA A 169 18.36 -6.93 17.72
C ALA A 169 19.28 -6.61 16.54
N PHE A 170 20.32 -5.80 16.77
CA PHE A 170 21.38 -5.57 15.79
C PHE A 170 22.53 -6.53 16.10
N MET A 171 22.65 -7.57 15.29
CA MET A 171 23.68 -8.59 15.40
C MET A 171 23.80 -9.41 14.13
N SER A 172 24.93 -10.06 13.93
CA SER A 172 25.10 -11.00 12.84
C SER A 172 24.59 -12.39 13.24
N LEU A 173 23.71 -12.95 12.44
CA LEU A 173 23.22 -14.34 12.53
C LEU A 173 23.41 -15.04 11.19
N PRO A 174 23.51 -16.39 11.16
CA PRO A 174 23.44 -17.14 9.92
C PRO A 174 22.18 -16.75 9.14
N GLY A 175 22.32 -16.46 7.83
CA GLY A 175 21.20 -16.00 6.99
C GLY A 175 20.97 -14.48 6.96
N VAL A 176 21.67 -13.70 7.80
CA VAL A 176 21.71 -12.24 7.70
C VAL A 176 22.98 -11.81 6.99
N SER A 177 22.84 -11.23 5.80
CA SER A 177 23.93 -10.53 5.13
C SER A 177 23.51 -9.10 4.82
N GLU A 178 24.41 -8.15 5.09
CA GLU A 178 24.24 -6.70 4.81
C GLU A 178 22.81 -6.16 5.07
N ASP A 179 21.96 -6.11 4.03
CA ASP A 179 20.61 -5.54 4.06
C ASP A 179 19.51 -6.58 4.25
N GLY A 180 19.85 -7.77 4.73
CA GLY A 180 18.86 -8.82 5.03
C GLY A 180 18.25 -8.64 6.42
N PHE A 181 16.96 -9.00 6.53
CA PHE A 181 16.26 -9.10 7.80
C PHE A 181 15.83 -10.54 8.08
N ILE A 182 16.03 -11.01 9.31
CA ILE A 182 15.33 -12.18 9.85
C ILE A 182 14.17 -11.65 10.67
N ILE A 183 12.96 -12.15 10.44
CA ILE A 183 11.75 -11.67 11.11
C ILE A 183 10.87 -12.85 11.54
N THR A 184 10.16 -12.72 12.66
CA THR A 184 9.20 -13.73 13.09
C THR A 184 7.92 -13.67 12.28
N ARG A 185 7.27 -14.83 12.07
CA ARG A 185 5.95 -14.89 11.41
C ARG A 185 4.92 -14.03 12.13
N LYS A 186 4.94 -14.01 13.45
CA LYS A 186 4.04 -13.19 14.27
C LYS A 186 4.24 -11.68 14.05
N ALA A 187 5.46 -11.22 13.84
CA ALA A 187 5.74 -9.83 13.52
C ALA A 187 5.22 -9.44 12.13
N LEU A 188 5.27 -10.37 11.17
CA LEU A 188 4.69 -10.15 9.84
C LEU A 188 3.17 -9.95 9.85
N GLU A 189 2.47 -10.56 10.80
CA GLU A 189 1.02 -10.36 10.99
C GLU A 189 0.66 -8.89 11.30
N LYS A 190 1.57 -8.14 11.95
CA LYS A 190 1.40 -6.71 12.21
C LYS A 190 1.50 -5.86 10.94
N LEU A 191 2.16 -6.37 9.91
CA LEU A 191 2.46 -5.68 8.65
C LEU A 191 1.47 -6.03 7.52
N LYS A 192 0.34 -6.65 7.83
CA LYS A 192 -0.71 -6.97 6.86
C LYS A 192 -1.21 -5.72 6.15
N PHE A 193 -1.42 -5.85 4.86
CA PHE A 193 -1.96 -4.80 4.01
C PHE A 193 -2.97 -5.35 3.02
N LYS A 194 -3.68 -4.46 2.32
CA LYS A 194 -4.72 -4.85 1.37
C LYS A 194 -4.33 -4.50 -0.05
N THR A 195 -4.68 -5.41 -0.96
CA THR A 195 -4.58 -5.20 -2.40
C THR A 195 -5.96 -5.30 -3.04
N TYR A 196 -6.16 -4.53 -4.10
CA TYR A 196 -7.41 -4.46 -4.86
C TYR A 196 -7.15 -4.81 -6.30
N HIS A 197 -7.64 -5.95 -6.73
CA HIS A 197 -7.44 -6.46 -8.07
C HIS A 197 -8.66 -6.15 -8.92
N LYS A 198 -8.52 -5.16 -9.81
CA LYS A 198 -9.56 -4.84 -10.79
C LYS A 198 -9.43 -5.76 -12.00
N ARG A 199 -10.51 -6.46 -12.32
CA ARG A 199 -10.66 -7.21 -13.58
C ARG A 199 -11.72 -6.56 -14.44
N VAL A 200 -11.37 -6.32 -15.69
CA VAL A 200 -12.29 -5.81 -16.71
C VAL A 200 -12.51 -6.92 -17.72
N ILE A 201 -13.73 -7.41 -17.77
CA ILE A 201 -14.13 -8.52 -18.60
C ILE A 201 -15.04 -7.96 -19.68
N LYS A 202 -14.66 -8.14 -20.93
CA LYS A 202 -15.43 -7.72 -22.09
C LYS A 202 -15.81 -8.96 -22.89
N TYR A 203 -17.07 -9.06 -23.27
CA TYR A 203 -17.53 -10.10 -24.17
C TYR A 203 -18.70 -9.61 -25.01
N GLY A 204 -18.78 -10.12 -26.23
CA GLY A 204 -19.81 -9.78 -27.20
C GLY A 204 -20.70 -10.96 -27.55
N ASN A 205 -21.20 -10.99 -28.80
CA ASN A 205 -22.15 -11.99 -29.27
C ASN A 205 -21.59 -13.40 -29.42
N THR A 206 -20.26 -13.54 -29.46
CA THR A 206 -19.59 -14.84 -29.68
C THR A 206 -19.15 -15.52 -28.37
N TRP A 207 -19.40 -14.91 -27.24
CA TRP A 207 -19.03 -15.42 -25.93
C TRP A 207 -20.14 -15.22 -24.93
N PHE A 208 -20.32 -16.19 -24.02
CA PHE A 208 -21.24 -16.09 -22.90
C PHE A 208 -20.59 -16.59 -21.61
N PRO A 209 -21.01 -16.10 -20.45
CA PRO A 209 -20.46 -16.53 -19.17
C PRO A 209 -21.04 -17.87 -18.71
N LEU A 210 -20.24 -18.64 -17.99
CA LEU A 210 -20.62 -19.91 -17.38
C LEU A 210 -21.13 -19.74 -15.95
N ASN A 211 -22.00 -20.65 -15.51
CA ASN A 211 -22.56 -20.69 -14.15
C ASN A 211 -21.59 -21.40 -13.17
N ILE A 212 -20.49 -20.77 -12.82
CA ILE A 212 -19.43 -21.41 -12.02
C ILE A 212 -19.55 -21.15 -10.52
N TYR A 213 -20.46 -20.28 -10.08
CA TYR A 213 -20.72 -19.92 -8.67
C TYR A 213 -22.14 -20.24 -8.23
N GLY A 214 -23.03 -20.60 -9.13
CA GLY A 214 -24.42 -20.89 -8.85
C GLY A 214 -24.74 -22.39 -8.95
N ASN A 215 -26.02 -22.66 -8.87
CA ASN A 215 -26.63 -23.97 -9.12
C ASN A 215 -27.70 -23.85 -10.23
N ALA A 216 -28.44 -24.92 -10.49
CA ALA A 216 -29.47 -24.95 -11.51
C ALA A 216 -30.63 -23.97 -11.24
N GLU A 217 -30.97 -23.76 -9.98
CA GLU A 217 -32.11 -22.89 -9.57
C GLU A 217 -31.70 -21.43 -9.45
N ASN A 218 -30.48 -21.18 -8.99
CA ASN A 218 -29.93 -19.82 -8.77
C ASN A 218 -28.57 -19.68 -9.49
N PRO A 219 -28.57 -19.35 -10.77
CA PRO A 219 -27.34 -19.24 -11.56
C PRO A 219 -26.53 -18.01 -11.14
N LYS A 220 -25.22 -18.20 -10.97
CA LYS A 220 -24.25 -17.13 -10.66
C LYS A 220 -23.00 -17.30 -11.53
N VAL A 221 -22.66 -16.28 -12.28
CA VAL A 221 -21.51 -16.28 -13.19
C VAL A 221 -20.22 -15.77 -12.55
N PHE A 222 -20.34 -15.05 -11.46
CA PHE A 222 -19.26 -14.55 -10.61
C PHE A 222 -19.77 -14.41 -9.15
N PRO A 223 -18.89 -14.29 -8.14
CA PRO A 223 -19.32 -14.11 -6.76
C PRO A 223 -19.93 -12.73 -6.55
N GLU A 224 -20.95 -12.66 -5.71
CA GLU A 224 -21.61 -11.39 -5.35
C GLU A 224 -20.74 -10.51 -4.45
N ILE A 225 -21.15 -9.23 -4.29
CA ILE A 225 -20.45 -8.30 -3.39
C ILE A 225 -20.49 -8.86 -1.97
N GLY A 226 -19.29 -9.02 -1.40
CA GLY A 226 -19.08 -9.58 -0.07
C GLY A 226 -18.80 -11.08 -0.04
N GLU A 227 -18.99 -11.80 -1.14
CA GLU A 227 -18.59 -13.21 -1.27
C GLU A 227 -17.11 -13.36 -1.59
N THR A 228 -16.57 -14.52 -1.31
CA THR A 228 -15.17 -14.88 -1.58
C THR A 228 -15.03 -15.58 -2.92
N VAL A 229 -13.90 -15.33 -3.56
CA VAL A 229 -13.49 -16.05 -4.76
C VAL A 229 -13.06 -17.47 -4.38
N ARG A 230 -13.26 -18.43 -5.29
CA ARG A 230 -12.89 -19.83 -5.15
C ARG A 230 -11.40 -19.99 -4.80
N GLU A 231 -11.06 -21.12 -4.21
CA GLU A 231 -9.67 -21.46 -3.82
C GLU A 231 -8.71 -21.60 -5.00
N ASP A 232 -9.24 -21.91 -6.20
CA ASP A 232 -8.47 -21.95 -7.43
C ASP A 232 -8.24 -20.53 -8.04
N GLY A 233 -8.83 -19.49 -7.47
CA GLY A 233 -8.74 -18.12 -7.95
C GLY A 233 -9.59 -17.82 -9.19
N LEU A 234 -10.41 -18.76 -9.67
CA LEU A 234 -11.24 -18.55 -10.85
C LEU A 234 -12.40 -17.60 -10.53
N LEU A 235 -12.36 -16.39 -11.12
CA LEU A 235 -13.37 -15.37 -10.93
C LEU A 235 -14.54 -15.49 -11.88
N MET A 236 -14.27 -15.81 -13.15
CA MET A 236 -15.27 -15.93 -14.21
C MET A 236 -14.74 -16.81 -15.33
N ALA A 237 -15.63 -17.57 -15.99
CA ALA A 237 -15.32 -18.32 -17.19
C ALA A 237 -16.28 -17.93 -18.31
N LEU A 238 -15.76 -17.85 -19.54
CA LEU A 238 -16.50 -17.52 -20.74
C LEU A 238 -16.34 -18.64 -21.76
N ARG A 239 -17.45 -19.05 -22.38
CA ARG A 239 -17.48 -20.05 -23.47
C ARG A 239 -17.76 -19.37 -24.80
N SER A 240 -17.07 -19.78 -25.86
CA SER A 240 -17.36 -19.29 -27.21
C SER A 240 -18.66 -19.90 -27.75
N PHE A 241 -19.39 -19.08 -28.46
CA PHE A 241 -20.63 -19.45 -29.12
C PHE A 241 -20.52 -19.15 -30.62
N ASP A 242 -20.75 -20.12 -31.46
CA ASP A 242 -20.85 -19.93 -32.91
C ASP A 242 -22.32 -19.89 -33.32
N PRO A 243 -22.83 -18.71 -33.76
CA PRO A 243 -24.23 -18.58 -34.18
C PRO A 243 -24.62 -19.48 -35.34
N LEU A 244 -23.62 -19.93 -36.14
CA LEU A 244 -23.87 -20.81 -37.31
C LEU A 244 -24.02 -22.27 -36.91
N MET A 245 -23.48 -22.65 -35.76
CA MET A 245 -23.50 -24.02 -35.27
C MET A 245 -24.76 -24.36 -34.46
N ALA A 246 -25.84 -23.69 -34.65
CA ALA A 246 -27.09 -23.77 -33.93
C ALA A 246 -26.93 -23.96 -32.41
N PRO A 247 -27.58 -23.20 -31.55
CA PRO A 247 -27.44 -23.39 -30.12
C PRO A 247 -27.87 -24.81 -29.77
N CYS A 248 -26.91 -25.73 -29.71
CA CYS A 248 -27.14 -26.96 -28.97
C CYS A 248 -27.57 -26.48 -27.58
N GLU A 249 -28.77 -26.83 -27.15
CA GLU A 249 -29.23 -26.60 -25.78
C GLU A 249 -28.16 -27.19 -24.88
N GLN A 250 -27.36 -26.30 -24.29
CA GLN A 250 -26.32 -26.75 -23.37
C GLN A 250 -27.00 -27.20 -22.10
N SER A 251 -26.74 -28.41 -21.67
CA SER A 251 -27.26 -28.90 -20.40
C SER A 251 -26.76 -28.00 -19.27
N ILE A 252 -27.53 -27.90 -18.23
CA ILE A 252 -27.18 -27.12 -17.01
C ILE A 252 -25.80 -27.55 -16.48
N GLU A 253 -25.51 -28.85 -16.54
CA GLU A 253 -24.23 -29.44 -16.14
C GLU A 253 -23.06 -28.94 -17.01
N ALA A 254 -23.29 -28.83 -18.33
CA ALA A 254 -22.29 -28.27 -19.23
C ALA A 254 -22.00 -26.78 -18.99
N LEU A 255 -23.02 -26.03 -18.55
CA LEU A 255 -22.86 -24.62 -18.17
C LEU A 255 -22.13 -24.44 -16.83
N MET A 256 -22.13 -25.46 -15.96
CA MET A 256 -21.45 -25.43 -14.67
C MET A 256 -20.03 -26.01 -14.72
N SER A 257 -19.69 -26.73 -15.78
CA SER A 257 -18.40 -27.42 -15.94
C SER A 257 -17.52 -26.70 -16.98
N PRO A 258 -16.55 -25.89 -16.55
CA PRO A 258 -15.64 -25.21 -17.45
C PRO A 258 -14.67 -26.22 -18.13
N ASN A 259 -14.40 -25.98 -19.42
CA ASN A 259 -13.46 -26.78 -20.23
C ASN A 259 -12.17 -26.00 -20.45
N TYR A 260 -11.07 -26.48 -19.91
CA TYR A 260 -9.77 -25.79 -19.94
C TYR A 260 -9.17 -25.65 -21.36
N VAL A 261 -9.69 -26.35 -22.37
CA VAL A 261 -9.21 -26.23 -23.74
C VAL A 261 -9.94 -25.14 -24.52
N PHE A 262 -11.24 -24.99 -24.32
CA PHE A 262 -12.08 -24.14 -25.16
C PHE A 262 -12.58 -22.85 -24.45
N ASP A 263 -12.62 -22.85 -23.12
CA ASP A 263 -13.16 -21.72 -22.35
C ASP A 263 -12.08 -20.71 -22.00
N LYS A 264 -12.46 -19.46 -21.92
CA LYS A 264 -11.61 -18.36 -21.48
C LYS A 264 -11.79 -18.12 -19.98
N PHE A 265 -10.70 -18.12 -19.23
CA PHE A 265 -10.70 -17.99 -17.79
C PHE A 265 -10.20 -16.63 -17.34
N VAL A 266 -10.83 -16.09 -16.31
CA VAL A 266 -10.41 -14.87 -15.63
C VAL A 266 -10.07 -15.21 -14.19
N TYR A 267 -8.82 -15.00 -13.81
CA TYR A 267 -8.30 -15.31 -12.47
C TYR A 267 -7.99 -14.05 -11.67
N VAL A 268 -8.14 -14.20 -10.36
CA VAL A 268 -7.68 -13.26 -9.33
C VAL A 268 -6.99 -14.07 -8.23
N PRO A 269 -6.28 -13.45 -7.29
CA PRO A 269 -5.74 -14.20 -6.17
C PRO A 269 -6.83 -14.97 -5.41
N PRO A 270 -6.57 -16.23 -5.03
CA PRO A 270 -7.55 -17.08 -4.37
C PRO A 270 -7.99 -16.52 -3.01
N GLY A 271 -9.22 -16.83 -2.60
CA GLY A 271 -9.77 -16.37 -1.31
C GLY A 271 -10.06 -14.87 -1.21
N GLY A 272 -9.84 -14.11 -2.30
CA GLY A 272 -10.14 -12.69 -2.33
C GLY A 272 -11.64 -12.40 -2.19
N LYS A 273 -12.00 -11.27 -1.60
CA LYS A 273 -13.38 -10.86 -1.37
C LYS A 273 -13.83 -9.85 -2.42
N VAL A 274 -14.96 -10.07 -3.07
CA VAL A 274 -15.53 -9.10 -4.01
C VAL A 274 -16.06 -7.88 -3.27
N VAL A 275 -15.57 -6.69 -3.64
CA VAL A 275 -15.96 -5.42 -2.99
C VAL A 275 -16.76 -4.50 -3.89
N ASP A 276 -16.63 -4.61 -5.21
CA ASP A 276 -17.39 -3.80 -6.15
C ASP A 276 -17.62 -4.53 -7.48
N ILE A 277 -18.79 -4.37 -8.06
CA ILE A 277 -19.18 -4.89 -9.37
C ILE A 277 -19.84 -3.76 -10.14
N LYS A 278 -19.39 -3.48 -11.36
CA LYS A 278 -20.03 -2.54 -12.29
C LYS A 278 -20.23 -3.24 -13.62
N VAL A 279 -21.43 -3.20 -14.13
CA VAL A 279 -21.79 -3.80 -15.40
C VAL A 279 -22.34 -2.73 -16.35
N TYR A 280 -21.72 -2.65 -17.51
CA TYR A 280 -22.15 -1.76 -18.59
C TYR A 280 -22.55 -2.61 -19.81
N SER A 281 -23.58 -2.19 -20.54
CA SER A 281 -24.07 -2.85 -21.74
C SER A 281 -24.19 -1.87 -22.88
N ASP A 282 -23.81 -2.28 -24.10
CA ASP A 282 -24.12 -1.56 -25.33
C ASP A 282 -25.53 -1.96 -25.81
N ARG A 283 -26.46 -1.02 -25.82
CA ARG A 283 -27.87 -1.27 -26.19
C ARG A 283 -28.11 -1.47 -27.68
N ARG A 284 -27.15 -1.29 -28.55
CA ARG A 284 -27.29 -1.49 -30.00
C ARG A 284 -27.60 -2.92 -30.41
N TYR A 285 -27.38 -3.85 -29.50
CA TYR A 285 -27.66 -5.27 -29.74
C TYR A 285 -29.03 -5.63 -29.20
N ASN A 286 -29.87 -6.19 -30.10
CA ASN A 286 -31.20 -6.62 -29.79
C ASN A 286 -31.22 -7.63 -28.63
N PRO A 287 -32.06 -7.45 -27.59
CA PRO A 287 -32.13 -8.36 -26.47
C PRO A 287 -32.55 -9.80 -26.80
N VAL A 288 -32.99 -10.06 -28.02
CA VAL A 288 -33.46 -11.41 -28.46
C VAL A 288 -32.33 -12.41 -28.66
N GLU A 289 -31.08 -11.95 -28.79
CA GLU A 289 -29.91 -12.84 -28.97
C GLU A 289 -29.09 -12.97 -27.68
N ILE A 290 -29.75 -13.28 -26.60
CA ILE A 290 -29.16 -13.30 -25.27
C ILE A 290 -28.55 -14.67 -25.00
N GLY A 291 -27.26 -14.70 -24.56
CA GLY A 291 -26.66 -15.92 -24.06
C GLY A 291 -27.36 -16.44 -22.80
N PRO A 292 -27.21 -17.75 -22.49
CA PRO A 292 -28.01 -18.41 -21.45
C PRO A 292 -27.90 -17.76 -20.07
N MET A 293 -26.82 -17.01 -19.77
CA MET A 293 -26.57 -16.38 -18.46
C MET A 293 -26.63 -14.85 -18.47
N ASP A 294 -26.99 -14.22 -19.59
CA ASP A 294 -27.01 -12.75 -19.69
C ASP A 294 -28.04 -12.10 -18.76
N HIS A 295 -29.11 -12.81 -18.41
CA HIS A 295 -30.13 -12.33 -17.47
C HIS A 295 -29.55 -12.10 -16.05
N VAL A 296 -28.54 -12.87 -15.65
CA VAL A 296 -27.82 -12.72 -14.37
C VAL A 296 -26.97 -11.45 -14.38
N VAL A 297 -26.31 -11.19 -15.49
CA VAL A 297 -25.44 -10.03 -15.67
C VAL A 297 -26.26 -8.73 -15.82
N SER A 298 -27.42 -8.79 -16.50
CA SER A 298 -28.28 -7.64 -16.73
C SER A 298 -28.79 -6.99 -15.44
N LYS A 299 -29.02 -7.77 -14.39
CA LYS A 299 -29.46 -7.25 -13.07
C LYS A 299 -28.53 -6.15 -12.55
N TYR A 300 -27.20 -6.35 -12.62
CA TYR A 300 -26.22 -5.35 -12.19
C TYR A 300 -26.21 -4.11 -13.11
N CYS A 301 -26.41 -4.30 -14.41
CA CYS A 301 -26.52 -3.21 -15.36
C CYS A 301 -27.76 -2.33 -15.07
N GLU A 302 -28.91 -2.95 -14.79
CA GLU A 302 -30.15 -2.24 -14.44
C GLU A 302 -30.01 -1.44 -13.15
N GLN A 303 -29.39 -2.02 -12.13
CA GLN A 303 -29.10 -1.34 -10.86
C GLN A 303 -28.21 -0.11 -11.07
N LEU A 304 -27.15 -0.26 -11.86
CA LEU A 304 -26.25 0.86 -12.18
C LEU A 304 -26.94 1.96 -12.96
N ARG A 305 -27.80 1.60 -13.92
CA ARG A 305 -28.64 2.57 -14.66
C ARG A 305 -29.61 3.31 -13.75
N LYS A 306 -30.29 2.59 -12.85
CA LYS A 306 -31.21 3.19 -11.89
C LYS A 306 -30.50 4.20 -10.98
N TYR A 307 -29.28 3.89 -10.54
CA TYR A 307 -28.43 4.83 -9.82
C TYR A 307 -28.18 6.12 -10.61
N TYR A 308 -27.76 6.00 -11.87
CA TYR A 308 -27.52 7.18 -12.70
C TYR A 308 -28.81 7.95 -13.05
N LYS A 309 -29.94 7.26 -13.27
CA LYS A 309 -31.26 7.92 -13.48
C LYS A 309 -31.61 8.78 -12.27
N THR A 310 -31.45 8.27 -11.06
CA THR A 310 -31.72 9.05 -9.84
C THR A 310 -30.85 10.32 -9.75
N ILE A 311 -29.58 10.25 -10.16
CA ILE A 311 -28.70 11.44 -10.20
C ILE A 311 -29.22 12.47 -11.21
N VAL A 312 -29.64 12.03 -12.41
CA VAL A 312 -30.21 12.92 -13.45
C VAL A 312 -31.52 13.55 -12.99
N GLU A 313 -32.37 12.78 -12.32
CA GLU A 313 -33.63 13.29 -11.74
C GLU A 313 -33.38 14.42 -10.74
N VAL A 314 -32.44 14.22 -9.83
CA VAL A 314 -32.03 15.25 -8.85
C VAL A 314 -31.47 16.47 -9.56
N TYR A 315 -30.63 16.29 -10.57
CA TYR A 315 -30.08 17.41 -11.35
C TYR A 315 -31.19 18.17 -12.09
N LYS A 316 -32.13 17.48 -12.76
CA LYS A 316 -33.25 18.12 -13.47
C LYS A 316 -34.14 18.92 -12.51
N LYS A 317 -34.44 18.37 -11.34
CA LYS A 317 -35.19 19.04 -10.28
C LYS A 317 -34.49 20.32 -9.81
N LEU A 318 -33.21 20.25 -9.50
CA LEU A 318 -32.41 21.42 -9.09
C LEU A 318 -32.35 22.48 -10.20
N LYS A 319 -32.27 22.07 -11.46
CA LYS A 319 -32.30 23.00 -12.61
C LYS A 319 -33.66 23.69 -12.77
N GLN A 320 -34.76 22.99 -12.52
CA GLN A 320 -36.11 23.57 -12.53
C GLN A 320 -36.31 24.58 -11.38
N GLU A 321 -35.82 24.26 -10.17
CA GLU A 321 -35.96 25.11 -8.99
C GLU A 321 -35.11 26.38 -9.04
N ARG A 322 -33.90 26.33 -9.64
CA ARG A 322 -32.90 27.40 -9.59
C ARG A 322 -32.61 28.10 -10.91
N GLY A 323 -33.05 27.52 -12.03
CA GLY A 323 -32.84 28.10 -13.36
C GLY A 323 -31.36 28.37 -13.66
N GLU A 324 -31.06 29.57 -14.11
CA GLU A 324 -29.67 30.01 -14.44
C GLU A 324 -28.80 30.26 -13.22
N SER A 325 -29.35 30.39 -12.01
CA SER A 325 -28.60 30.57 -10.78
C SER A 325 -27.99 29.26 -10.25
N LEU A 326 -28.21 28.12 -10.91
CA LEU A 326 -27.66 26.84 -10.51
C LEU A 326 -26.15 26.80 -10.74
N SER A 327 -25.39 26.83 -9.67
CA SER A 327 -23.93 26.64 -9.68
C SER A 327 -23.55 25.25 -9.16
N LEU A 328 -22.74 24.52 -9.93
CA LEU A 328 -22.29 23.16 -9.60
C LEU A 328 -20.78 23.11 -9.40
N THR A 329 -20.33 22.31 -8.44
CA THR A 329 -18.90 22.00 -8.31
C THR A 329 -18.41 21.18 -9.52
N PRO A 330 -17.10 21.24 -9.89
CA PRO A 330 -16.55 20.47 -11.00
C PRO A 330 -16.77 18.96 -10.88
N ALA A 331 -16.72 18.43 -9.65
CA ALA A 331 -16.96 17.02 -9.36
C ALA A 331 -18.40 16.62 -9.71
N PHE A 332 -19.38 17.43 -9.29
CA PHE A 332 -20.79 17.15 -9.59
C PHE A 332 -21.11 17.34 -11.08
N GLN A 333 -20.54 18.36 -11.74
CA GLN A 333 -20.68 18.51 -13.20
C GLN A 333 -20.19 17.27 -13.96
N THR A 334 -19.03 16.72 -13.55
CA THR A 334 -18.47 15.52 -14.16
C THR A 334 -19.38 14.30 -13.94
N LEU A 335 -19.92 14.14 -12.73
CA LEU A 335 -20.85 13.06 -12.42
C LEU A 335 -22.15 13.18 -13.21
N VAL A 336 -22.71 14.39 -13.31
CA VAL A 336 -23.94 14.66 -14.11
C VAL A 336 -23.70 14.38 -15.60
N LYS A 337 -22.59 14.85 -16.17
CA LYS A 337 -22.25 14.53 -17.57
C LYS A 337 -22.18 13.02 -17.80
N ARG A 338 -21.52 12.28 -16.91
CA ARG A 338 -21.45 10.82 -16.99
C ARG A 338 -22.84 10.18 -16.86
N ALA A 339 -23.65 10.66 -15.93
CA ALA A 339 -25.00 10.16 -15.70
C ALA A 339 -25.91 10.40 -16.93
N LEU A 340 -25.87 11.58 -17.53
CA LEU A 340 -26.57 11.88 -18.76
C LEU A 340 -26.16 10.97 -19.91
N ILE A 341 -24.84 10.79 -20.12
CA ILE A 341 -24.34 9.87 -21.13
C ILE A 341 -24.90 8.45 -20.93
N ILE A 342 -25.00 7.96 -19.69
CA ILE A 342 -25.49 6.61 -19.41
C ILE A 342 -27.01 6.48 -19.52
N THR A 343 -27.77 7.57 -19.31
CA THR A 343 -29.23 7.53 -19.21
C THR A 343 -29.96 8.05 -20.45
N ASP A 344 -29.45 9.09 -21.13
CA ASP A 344 -30.13 9.76 -22.24
C ASP A 344 -30.02 9.02 -23.59
N ASN A 345 -29.31 7.92 -23.62
CA ASN A 345 -29.04 7.22 -24.88
C ASN A 345 -29.88 5.95 -25.04
N GLU A 346 -31.19 6.07 -24.92
CA GLU A 346 -32.08 5.00 -25.43
C GLU A 346 -31.99 4.85 -26.95
N ASP A 347 -31.67 5.92 -27.68
CA ASP A 347 -31.59 5.96 -29.15
C ASP A 347 -30.19 6.24 -29.72
N SER A 348 -29.21 6.57 -28.90
CA SER A 348 -27.86 6.90 -29.33
C SER A 348 -26.81 5.92 -28.77
N PRO A 349 -25.91 5.41 -29.61
CA PRO A 349 -24.89 4.44 -29.17
C PRO A 349 -23.87 5.13 -28.31
N ILE A 350 -23.87 4.83 -27.01
CA ILE A 350 -22.75 5.20 -26.15
C ILE A 350 -21.58 4.28 -26.48
N GLN A 351 -20.58 4.86 -27.09
CA GLN A 351 -19.28 4.20 -27.09
C GLN A 351 -18.62 4.45 -25.74
N PHE A 352 -18.71 3.50 -24.83
CA PHE A 352 -17.82 3.46 -23.70
C PHE A 352 -16.42 3.09 -24.20
N ASN A 353 -15.68 4.10 -24.66
CA ASN A 353 -14.28 3.90 -24.99
C ASN A 353 -13.48 3.93 -23.70
N TYR A 354 -12.91 2.80 -23.35
CA TYR A 354 -11.85 2.74 -22.34
C TYR A 354 -10.52 2.64 -23.09
N HIS A 355 -9.70 3.68 -23.01
CA HIS A 355 -8.42 3.77 -23.73
C HIS A 355 -8.55 3.46 -25.24
N SER A 356 -9.50 4.07 -25.95
CA SER A 356 -9.77 3.88 -27.37
C SER A 356 -10.34 2.53 -27.83
N ASP A 357 -10.52 1.57 -26.93
CA ASP A 357 -11.18 0.29 -27.26
C ASP A 357 -12.69 0.46 -27.37
N LYS A 358 -13.28 -0.08 -28.40
CA LYS A 358 -14.74 -0.15 -28.54
C LYS A 358 -15.32 -1.05 -27.44
N LEU A 359 -16.47 -0.67 -26.88
CA LEU A 359 -17.19 -1.54 -25.97
C LEU A 359 -17.73 -2.74 -26.76
N ASP A 360 -17.43 -3.94 -26.27
CA ASP A 360 -18.14 -5.14 -26.61
C ASP A 360 -19.57 -5.10 -26.02
N ARG A 361 -20.45 -6.06 -26.34
CA ARG A 361 -21.82 -6.06 -25.82
C ARG A 361 -21.90 -5.86 -24.33
N TRP A 362 -21.04 -6.54 -23.57
CA TRP A 362 -20.94 -6.46 -22.13
C TRP A 362 -19.55 -6.02 -21.68
N ARG A 363 -19.52 -5.18 -20.67
CA ARG A 363 -18.31 -4.84 -19.93
C ARG A 363 -18.59 -4.98 -18.44
N ILE A 364 -17.91 -5.91 -17.81
CA ILE A 364 -18.02 -6.18 -16.37
C ILE A 364 -16.70 -5.74 -15.71
N GLU A 365 -16.81 -4.91 -14.70
CA GLU A 365 -15.70 -4.51 -13.86
C GLU A 365 -15.91 -5.07 -12.47
N ILE A 366 -15.07 -6.01 -12.06
CA ILE A 366 -15.10 -6.62 -10.72
C ILE A 366 -13.82 -6.22 -9.99
N ILE A 367 -13.98 -5.82 -8.73
CA ILE A 367 -12.89 -5.47 -7.86
C ILE A 367 -12.87 -6.43 -6.69
N VAL A 368 -11.73 -7.07 -6.49
CA VAL A 368 -11.51 -8.08 -5.47
C VAL A 368 -10.48 -7.57 -4.48
N GLU A 369 -10.86 -7.52 -3.20
CA GLU A 369 -9.98 -7.20 -2.08
C GLU A 369 -9.26 -8.47 -1.62
N VAL A 370 -7.95 -8.38 -1.42
CA VAL A 370 -7.14 -9.46 -0.85
C VAL A 370 -6.32 -8.89 0.29
N GLU A 371 -6.35 -9.55 1.44
CA GLU A 371 -5.45 -9.24 2.54
C GLU A 371 -4.16 -10.04 2.37
N VAL A 372 -3.03 -9.34 2.40
CA VAL A 372 -1.71 -9.93 2.15
C VAL A 372 -0.86 -9.81 3.39
N THR A 373 -0.31 -10.92 3.85
CA THR A 373 0.78 -10.94 4.83
C THR A 373 2.10 -10.91 4.07
N PRO A 374 3.04 -10.01 4.41
CA PRO A 374 4.35 -9.98 3.77
C PRO A 374 5.08 -11.32 3.86
N ASN A 375 5.91 -11.62 2.86
CA ASN A 375 6.66 -12.85 2.76
C ASN A 375 8.11 -12.56 2.37
N LEU A 376 8.91 -13.60 2.12
CA LEU A 376 10.29 -13.49 1.63
C LEU A 376 10.38 -12.54 0.42
N GLY A 377 11.44 -11.75 0.36
CA GLY A 377 11.66 -10.80 -0.72
C GLY A 377 10.94 -9.46 -0.58
N PHE A 378 10.03 -9.29 0.38
CA PHE A 378 9.43 -7.99 0.68
C PHE A 378 10.47 -7.05 1.30
N LYS A 379 10.31 -5.76 1.04
CA LYS A 379 11.23 -4.74 1.55
C LYS A 379 10.64 -3.99 2.73
N LEU A 380 11.42 -3.94 3.80
CA LEU A 380 11.19 -3.10 4.96
C LEU A 380 12.20 -1.96 4.98
N SER A 381 11.83 -0.86 5.61
CA SER A 381 12.73 0.24 5.91
C SER A 381 12.40 0.82 7.28
N GLY A 382 13.43 1.15 8.04
CA GLY A 382 13.28 2.06 9.18
C GLY A 382 13.28 3.51 8.73
N ILE A 383 13.19 4.43 9.67
CA ILE A 383 13.17 5.89 9.43
C ILE A 383 14.55 6.54 9.32
N SER A 384 15.60 5.74 9.25
CA SER A 384 16.99 6.22 9.05
C SER A 384 17.54 5.87 7.67
N GLY A 385 16.68 5.57 6.71
CA GLY A 385 17.08 5.17 5.36
C GLY A 385 17.71 3.78 5.27
N ASP A 386 17.40 2.91 6.22
CA ASP A 386 17.91 1.55 6.38
C ASP A 386 16.98 0.50 5.72
N LYS A 387 16.96 0.53 4.40
CA LYS A 387 16.19 -0.39 3.59
C LYS A 387 16.81 -1.77 3.53
N GLY A 388 16.04 -2.81 3.83
CA GLY A 388 16.45 -4.20 3.70
C GLY A 388 15.36 -5.12 3.16
N VAL A 389 15.72 -6.36 2.93
CA VAL A 389 14.84 -7.40 2.37
C VAL A 389 14.60 -8.47 3.42
N ILE A 390 13.38 -8.95 3.55
CA ILE A 390 13.06 -10.12 4.35
C ILE A 390 13.71 -11.34 3.70
N CYS A 391 14.78 -11.85 4.30
CA CYS A 391 15.55 -12.98 3.79
C CYS A 391 15.21 -14.30 4.51
N THR A 392 14.77 -14.23 5.76
CA THR A 392 14.38 -15.40 6.55
C THR A 392 13.16 -15.09 7.40
N ILE A 393 12.21 -16.01 7.45
CA ILE A 393 11.05 -15.97 8.32
C ILE A 393 11.16 -17.08 9.33
N VAL A 394 11.13 -16.73 10.61
CA VAL A 394 11.24 -17.67 11.71
C VAL A 394 9.86 -17.99 12.24
N ASP A 395 9.52 -19.27 12.27
CA ASP A 395 8.24 -19.76 12.79
C ASP A 395 8.30 -20.04 14.29
N ASP A 396 9.43 -20.56 14.77
CA ASP A 396 9.67 -20.78 16.21
C ASP A 396 10.35 -19.56 16.84
N GLU A 397 9.59 -18.83 17.67
CA GLU A 397 10.11 -17.64 18.35
C GLU A 397 11.36 -17.93 19.21
N ASN A 398 11.62 -19.18 19.60
CA ASN A 398 12.81 -19.53 20.40
C ASN A 398 14.13 -19.42 19.62
N GLU A 399 14.06 -19.42 18.32
CA GLU A 399 15.23 -19.16 17.45
C GLU A 399 15.61 -17.67 17.42
N MET A 400 14.77 -16.80 17.96
CA MET A 400 15.05 -15.36 18.03
C MET A 400 15.77 -14.99 19.33
N PRO A 401 16.74 -14.06 19.26
CA PRO A 401 17.51 -13.62 20.40
C PRO A 401 16.64 -13.11 21.55
N VAL A 402 16.95 -13.51 22.78
CA VAL A 402 16.31 -13.06 24.01
C VAL A 402 17.34 -12.52 25.00
N ASP A 403 17.07 -11.38 25.63
CA ASP A 403 17.93 -10.78 26.65
C ASP A 403 17.67 -11.37 28.05
N ALA A 404 18.51 -10.98 29.01
CA ALA A 404 18.40 -11.45 30.40
C ALA A 404 17.08 -11.11 31.12
N ASN A 405 16.31 -10.14 30.59
CA ASN A 405 14.98 -9.74 31.12
C ASN A 405 13.82 -10.42 30.37
N GLY A 406 14.12 -11.34 29.46
CA GLY A 406 13.09 -12.05 28.68
C GLY A 406 12.55 -11.24 27.49
N ASN A 407 13.17 -10.12 27.12
CA ASN A 407 12.78 -9.41 25.92
C ASN A 407 13.30 -10.16 24.69
N ARG A 408 12.39 -10.69 23.89
CA ARG A 408 12.70 -11.44 22.67
C ARG A 408 12.62 -10.53 21.46
N ALA A 409 13.60 -10.60 20.57
CA ALA A 409 13.59 -9.88 19.31
C ALA A 409 12.48 -10.41 18.37
N GLU A 410 11.82 -9.52 17.65
CA GLU A 410 10.88 -9.83 16.58
C GLU A 410 11.56 -9.75 15.20
N ILE A 411 12.63 -8.96 15.12
CA ILE A 411 13.43 -8.76 13.90
C ILE A 411 14.92 -8.68 14.26
N VAL A 412 15.74 -9.27 13.42
CA VAL A 412 17.21 -9.18 13.51
C VAL A 412 17.73 -8.53 12.24
N ALA A 413 18.62 -7.56 12.41
CA ALA A 413 19.29 -6.84 11.34
C ALA A 413 20.79 -6.80 11.57
N SER A 414 21.57 -6.68 10.50
CA SER A 414 23.02 -6.57 10.59
C SER A 414 23.44 -5.25 11.25
N ASP A 415 24.34 -5.34 12.22
CA ASP A 415 25.00 -4.21 12.88
C ASP A 415 26.01 -3.52 11.97
N ALA A 416 26.79 -4.29 11.21
CA ALA A 416 27.79 -3.79 10.28
C ALA A 416 27.21 -2.84 9.22
N SER A 417 25.97 -3.09 8.77
CA SER A 417 25.29 -2.26 7.78
C SER A 417 25.05 -0.82 8.28
N THR A 418 24.91 -0.63 9.58
CA THR A 418 24.69 0.70 10.20
C THR A 418 25.93 1.56 10.12
N ALA A 419 27.09 1.00 10.50
CA ALA A 419 28.36 1.73 10.49
C ALA A 419 28.77 2.09 9.05
N ASN A 420 28.68 1.14 8.13
CA ASN A 420 29.06 1.33 6.72
C ASN A 420 28.18 2.32 5.95
N ARG A 421 26.97 2.61 6.45
CA ARG A 421 25.98 3.42 5.74
C ARG A 421 25.65 4.75 6.39
N GLU A 422 26.33 5.12 7.45
CA GLU A 422 26.19 6.40 8.15
C GLU A 422 24.72 6.72 8.55
N ASN A 423 24.01 5.70 9.05
CA ASN A 423 22.65 5.84 9.56
C ASN A 423 22.52 5.49 11.07
N PRO A 424 23.28 6.13 11.96
CA PRO A 424 23.27 5.84 13.39
C PRO A 424 21.92 6.19 14.06
N GLY A 425 21.06 6.93 13.41
CA GLY A 425 19.71 7.27 13.92
C GLY A 425 18.93 6.05 14.40
N ARG A 426 19.03 4.91 13.69
CA ARG A 426 18.36 3.66 14.08
C ARG A 426 18.91 3.07 15.40
N MET A 427 20.21 3.28 15.71
CA MET A 427 20.81 2.84 16.95
C MET A 427 20.36 3.72 18.12
N PHE A 428 20.28 5.03 17.92
CA PHE A 428 19.69 5.94 18.90
C PHE A 428 18.23 5.62 19.16
N GLU A 429 17.44 5.35 18.11
CA GLU A 429 16.05 4.96 18.25
C GLU A 429 15.89 3.70 19.12
N GLN A 430 16.63 2.65 18.81
CA GLN A 430 16.64 1.42 19.61
C GLN A 430 17.03 1.70 21.08
N TYR A 431 18.05 2.56 21.28
CA TYR A 431 18.54 2.92 22.60
C TYR A 431 17.47 3.63 23.43
N PHE A 432 16.85 4.68 22.88
CA PHE A 432 15.82 5.47 23.59
C PHE A 432 14.59 4.62 23.89
N ASN A 433 14.17 3.76 22.96
CA ASN A 433 13.02 2.90 23.15
C ASN A 433 13.29 1.80 24.19
N ALA A 434 14.52 1.26 24.26
CA ALA A 434 14.92 0.34 25.30
C ALA A 434 14.95 1.03 26.68
N ALA A 435 15.47 2.27 26.77
CA ALA A 435 15.47 3.07 27.99
C ALA A 435 14.04 3.35 28.50
N ALA A 436 13.15 3.73 27.59
CA ALA A 436 11.73 3.95 27.87
C ALA A 436 11.05 2.68 28.41
N ARG A 437 11.29 1.53 27.77
CA ARG A 437 10.77 0.24 28.21
C ARG A 437 11.28 -0.13 29.60
N ASP A 438 12.58 -0.07 29.82
CA ASP A 438 13.19 -0.48 31.09
C ASP A 438 12.80 0.47 32.23
N THR A 439 12.63 1.76 31.93
CA THR A 439 12.06 2.73 32.88
C THR A 439 10.63 2.36 33.25
N ARG A 440 9.77 2.01 32.29
CA ARG A 440 8.40 1.53 32.54
C ARG A 440 8.40 0.29 33.45
N VAL A 441 9.27 -0.68 33.20
CA VAL A 441 9.41 -1.88 34.05
C VAL A 441 9.78 -1.50 35.48
N ARG A 442 10.67 -0.51 35.68
CA ARG A 442 11.04 -0.01 37.00
C ARG A 442 9.86 0.67 37.70
N LEU A 443 9.09 1.49 36.99
CA LEU A 443 7.88 2.11 37.54
C LEU A 443 6.88 1.06 38.04
N ILE A 444 6.65 0.00 37.26
CA ILE A 444 5.81 -1.12 37.65
C ILE A 444 6.33 -1.78 38.94
N LYS A 445 7.64 -1.99 39.05
CA LYS A 445 8.27 -2.57 40.25
C LYS A 445 8.17 -1.64 41.47
N ILE A 446 8.40 -0.34 41.31
CA ILE A 446 8.28 0.67 42.40
C ILE A 446 6.86 0.72 42.94
N LEU A 447 5.87 0.63 42.05
CA LEU A 447 4.44 0.63 42.43
C LEU A 447 3.97 -0.73 42.93
N GLY A 448 4.77 -1.80 42.82
CA GLY A 448 4.39 -3.16 43.21
C GLY A 448 3.18 -3.69 42.44
N LEU A 449 3.10 -3.38 41.13
CA LEU A 449 2.01 -3.84 40.27
C LEU A 449 2.35 -5.16 39.62
N ASN A 450 1.36 -6.03 39.47
CA ASN A 450 1.43 -7.27 38.72
C ASN A 450 0.82 -7.09 37.32
N GLU A 451 1.07 -8.01 36.39
CA GLU A 451 0.50 -7.98 35.04
C GLU A 451 -1.05 -7.90 35.03
N LYS A 452 -1.69 -8.55 36.02
CA LYS A 452 -3.15 -8.50 36.19
C LYS A 452 -3.65 -7.11 36.56
N ASP A 453 -2.88 -6.36 37.35
CA ASP A 453 -3.21 -5.01 37.79
C ASP A 453 -3.14 -3.99 36.65
N ILE A 454 -2.33 -4.27 35.62
CA ILE A 454 -2.13 -3.38 34.46
C ILE A 454 -3.33 -3.45 33.49
N ILE A 455 -4.03 -4.59 33.47
CA ILE A 455 -5.13 -4.83 32.52
C ILE A 455 -6.48 -4.28 33.06
N VAL A 456 -6.53 -3.89 34.34
CA VAL A 456 -7.78 -3.44 34.98
C VAL A 456 -8.16 -2.01 34.53
N SER A 457 -9.45 -1.79 34.32
CA SER A 457 -10.02 -0.51 33.89
C SER A 457 -9.79 0.65 34.89
N ASN A 458 -9.49 0.36 36.16
CA ASN A 458 -9.31 1.34 37.24
C ASN A 458 -7.84 1.50 37.66
N LEU A 459 -6.90 1.40 36.71
CA LEU A 459 -5.46 1.51 37.00
C LEU A 459 -5.09 2.84 37.67
N GLU A 460 -5.72 3.95 37.32
CA GLU A 460 -5.48 5.27 37.93
C GLU A 460 -5.85 5.27 39.41
N GLU A 461 -7.00 4.73 39.78
CA GLU A 461 -7.43 4.62 41.19
C GLU A 461 -6.49 3.73 41.98
N LEU A 462 -6.10 2.59 41.41
CA LEU A 462 -5.17 1.65 42.04
C LEU A 462 -3.82 2.33 42.34
N ILE A 463 -3.30 3.10 41.39
CA ILE A 463 -2.03 3.82 41.55
C ILE A 463 -2.17 4.96 42.57
N SER A 464 -3.31 5.65 42.57
CA SER A 464 -3.55 6.77 43.51
C SER A 464 -3.50 6.37 45.00
N GLN A 465 -3.82 5.09 45.28
CA GLN A 465 -3.81 4.50 46.64
C GLN A 465 -2.45 3.98 47.06
N ARG A 466 -1.44 3.95 46.18
CA ARG A 466 -0.11 3.44 46.49
C ARG A 466 0.74 4.45 47.23
N GLN A 467 1.36 4.07 48.34
CA GLN A 467 2.29 4.91 49.11
C GLN A 467 3.53 5.32 48.32
N THR A 468 3.89 4.53 47.30
CA THR A 468 5.05 4.75 46.43
C THR A 468 4.76 5.63 45.20
N LEU A 469 3.56 6.26 45.14
CA LEU A 469 3.11 7.12 44.03
C LEU A 469 4.12 8.24 43.75
N ASP A 470 4.52 8.99 44.78
CA ASP A 470 5.43 10.14 44.61
C ASP A 470 6.82 9.67 44.15
N THR A 471 7.33 8.58 44.72
CA THR A 471 8.62 8.01 44.33
C THR A 471 8.60 7.56 42.86
N ALA A 472 7.51 6.91 42.41
CA ALA A 472 7.36 6.49 41.02
C ALA A 472 7.24 7.71 40.09
N PHE A 473 6.49 8.74 40.52
CA PHE A 473 6.34 9.95 39.74
C PHE A 473 7.64 10.75 39.62
N ASP A 474 8.43 10.87 40.71
CA ASP A 474 9.74 11.50 40.67
C ASP A 474 10.73 10.74 39.79
N HIS A 475 10.67 9.41 39.78
CA HIS A 475 11.45 8.60 38.85
C HIS A 475 11.07 8.86 37.40
N LEU A 476 9.78 8.99 37.08
CA LEU A 476 9.31 9.36 35.74
C LEU A 476 9.74 10.77 35.36
N LEU A 477 9.65 11.72 36.29
CA LEU A 477 10.09 13.09 36.08
C LEU A 477 11.60 13.18 35.82
N GLY A 478 12.41 12.40 36.54
CA GLY A 478 13.86 12.28 36.31
C GLY A 478 14.17 11.81 34.87
N TYR A 479 13.45 10.79 34.39
CA TYR A 479 13.57 10.35 32.99
C TYR A 479 13.20 11.46 32.01
N TYR A 480 12.08 12.16 32.23
CA TYR A 480 11.65 13.27 31.36
C TYR A 480 12.62 14.44 31.37
N LYS A 481 13.22 14.74 32.50
CA LYS A 481 14.25 15.80 32.64
C LYS A 481 15.43 15.56 31.71
N ILE A 482 15.83 14.29 31.54
CA ILE A 482 16.97 13.90 30.68
C ILE A 482 16.53 13.88 29.21
N VAL A 483 15.45 13.15 28.88
CA VAL A 483 15.06 12.86 27.50
C VAL A 483 14.19 13.95 26.90
N MET A 484 13.25 14.50 27.68
CA MET A 484 12.22 15.46 27.23
C MET A 484 12.13 16.67 28.15
N PRO A 485 13.15 17.55 28.22
CA PRO A 485 13.18 18.67 29.15
C PRO A 485 11.95 19.58 29.05
N HIS A 486 11.41 19.78 27.86
CA HIS A 486 10.22 20.58 27.61
C HIS A 486 8.95 19.99 28.24
N ILE A 487 8.83 18.65 28.28
CA ILE A 487 7.72 17.96 28.97
C ILE A 487 7.89 18.08 30.50
N TYR A 488 9.13 17.87 30.98
CA TYR A 488 9.47 18.04 32.37
C TYR A 488 9.10 19.46 32.85
N GLU A 489 9.50 20.51 32.12
CA GLU A 489 9.14 21.90 32.46
C GLU A 489 7.62 22.14 32.42
N ALA A 490 6.90 21.53 31.49
CA ALA A 490 5.45 21.63 31.43
C ALA A 490 4.78 20.97 32.64
N MET A 491 5.33 19.86 33.15
CA MET A 491 4.82 19.17 34.33
C MET A 491 5.07 19.98 35.62
N ILE A 492 6.28 20.54 35.80
CA ILE A 492 6.63 21.31 37.00
C ILE A 492 5.92 22.64 37.01
N SER A 493 5.79 23.33 35.87
CA SER A 493 5.17 24.67 35.80
C SER A 493 3.64 24.67 35.97
N GLY A 494 3.02 23.53 36.24
CA GLY A 494 1.58 23.39 36.43
C GLY A 494 0.76 23.53 35.12
N ARG A 495 1.41 23.54 33.95
CA ARG A 495 0.71 23.48 32.66
C ARG A 495 0.05 22.13 32.43
N TYR A 496 0.56 21.08 33.06
CA TYR A 496 -0.04 19.76 33.06
C TYR A 496 -1.13 19.69 34.14
N LYS A 497 -2.38 19.67 33.71
CA LYS A 497 -3.55 19.78 34.60
C LYS A 497 -4.09 18.46 35.16
N LYS A 498 -3.47 17.32 34.79
CA LYS A 498 -3.94 15.98 35.20
C LYS A 498 -3.19 15.49 36.43
N SER A 499 -3.74 14.50 37.15
CA SER A 499 -3.16 13.90 38.34
C SER A 499 -1.84 13.19 38.09
N LYS A 500 -0.98 13.06 39.13
CA LYS A 500 0.23 12.22 39.06
C LYS A 500 -0.12 10.76 38.73
N ALA A 501 -1.19 10.27 39.35
CA ALA A 501 -1.69 8.90 39.10
C ALA A 501 -2.10 8.67 37.63
N TYR A 502 -2.77 9.65 37.02
CA TYR A 502 -3.12 9.62 35.62
C TYR A 502 -1.86 9.55 34.71
N ALA A 503 -0.85 10.38 35.01
CA ALA A 503 0.39 10.37 34.23
C ALA A 503 1.10 9.00 34.30
N LEU A 504 1.16 8.41 35.49
CA LEU A 504 1.73 7.07 35.67
C LEU A 504 0.86 5.97 35.02
N ALA A 505 -0.46 6.05 35.18
CA ALA A 505 -1.37 5.09 34.58
C ALA A 505 -1.26 5.08 33.05
N SER A 506 -1.18 6.23 32.40
CA SER A 506 -1.03 6.32 30.94
C SER A 506 0.28 5.71 30.43
N VAL A 507 1.39 5.89 31.16
CA VAL A 507 2.70 5.34 30.82
C VAL A 507 2.74 3.82 31.07
N ILE A 508 2.07 3.34 32.14
CA ILE A 508 2.07 1.92 32.51
C ILE A 508 1.13 1.12 31.62
N SER A 509 -0.04 1.65 31.28
CA SER A 509 -1.00 0.96 30.41
C SER A 509 -0.51 0.83 28.97
N GLU A 510 0.18 1.83 28.45
CA GLU A 510 0.68 1.85 27.08
C GLU A 510 2.20 1.65 27.01
N LYS A 511 2.90 2.70 26.66
CA LYS A 511 4.37 2.79 26.57
C LYS A 511 4.79 4.22 26.94
N ILE A 512 6.07 4.42 27.26
CA ILE A 512 6.65 5.76 27.28
C ILE A 512 6.96 6.15 25.83
N TYR A 513 6.31 7.23 25.38
CA TYR A 513 6.55 7.83 24.08
C TYR A 513 7.48 9.03 24.24
N ASN A 514 8.58 9.01 23.50
CA ASN A 514 9.61 10.03 23.55
C ASN A 514 9.29 11.15 22.52
N ASN A 515 8.82 12.30 22.99
CA ASN A 515 8.63 13.45 22.12
C ASN A 515 9.97 14.20 21.97
N LEU A 516 10.55 14.15 20.77
CA LEU A 516 11.87 14.67 20.42
C LEU A 516 11.75 15.70 19.27
N PRO A 517 11.23 16.93 19.54
CA PRO A 517 11.14 17.96 18.51
C PRO A 517 12.52 18.34 17.97
N VAL A 518 12.70 18.35 16.66
CA VAL A 518 14.00 18.55 15.98
C VAL A 518 14.71 19.85 16.41
N ASN A 519 13.96 20.87 16.74
CA ASN A 519 14.47 22.21 17.09
C ASN A 519 14.71 22.45 18.59
N ILE A 520 14.44 21.46 19.46
CA ILE A 520 14.52 21.60 20.93
C ILE A 520 15.44 20.54 21.56
N GLN A 521 16.00 19.66 20.75
CA GLN A 521 16.79 18.53 21.25
C GLN A 521 18.14 18.94 21.82
N LYS A 522 18.51 18.32 22.94
CA LYS A 522 19.90 18.22 23.35
C LYS A 522 20.69 17.34 22.39
N PRO A 523 22.03 17.42 22.35
CA PRO A 523 22.84 16.44 21.64
C PRO A 523 22.56 15.02 22.14
N PHE A 524 22.22 14.10 21.24
CA PHE A 524 21.82 12.72 21.63
C PHE A 524 22.90 11.99 22.41
N VAL A 525 24.17 12.22 22.08
CA VAL A 525 25.31 11.62 22.84
C VAL A 525 25.27 12.01 24.30
N GLN A 526 24.95 13.27 24.60
CA GLN A 526 24.83 13.76 25.97
C GLN A 526 23.67 13.09 26.70
N ILE A 527 22.52 12.95 26.04
CA ILE A 527 21.34 12.26 26.59
C ILE A 527 21.68 10.80 26.90
N VAL A 528 22.37 10.12 26.00
CA VAL A 528 22.81 8.72 26.20
C VAL A 528 23.72 8.62 27.42
N GLN A 529 24.72 9.51 27.58
CA GLN A 529 25.64 9.52 28.72
C GLN A 529 24.92 9.73 30.06
N GLU A 530 23.91 10.61 30.09
CA GLU A 530 23.09 10.85 31.29
C GLU A 530 22.21 9.62 31.61
N LEU A 531 21.59 9.01 30.57
CA LEU A 531 20.77 7.81 30.73
C LEU A 531 21.58 6.59 31.21
N GLU A 532 22.78 6.41 30.74
CA GLU A 532 23.65 5.30 31.19
C GLU A 532 23.96 5.36 32.70
N LYS A 533 24.04 6.56 33.25
CA LYS A 533 24.30 6.75 34.69
C LYS A 533 23.04 6.55 35.55
N GLU A 534 21.91 7.16 35.15
CA GLU A 534 20.71 7.23 35.99
C GLU A 534 19.66 6.18 35.64
N TYR A 535 19.59 5.80 34.35
CA TYR A 535 18.61 4.86 33.81
C TYR A 535 19.31 3.75 32.99
N PRO A 536 20.21 2.96 33.60
CA PRO A 536 20.91 1.91 32.87
C PRO A 536 19.95 0.90 32.29
N GLN A 537 20.21 0.51 31.04
CA GLN A 537 19.38 -0.39 30.26
C GLN A 537 19.93 -1.81 30.31
N THR A 538 19.05 -2.76 29.93
CA THR A 538 19.47 -4.13 29.69
C THR A 538 20.35 -4.19 28.44
N TYR A 539 21.62 -4.50 28.68
CA TYR A 539 22.65 -4.65 27.65
C TYR A 539 23.61 -5.78 28.06
N GLY A 540 23.53 -6.90 27.38
CA GLY A 540 24.28 -8.08 27.74
C GLY A 540 24.25 -9.15 26.65
N PRO A 541 24.84 -10.30 26.90
CA PRO A 541 24.72 -11.45 26.01
C PRO A 541 23.24 -11.84 25.83
N VAL A 542 22.88 -12.26 24.65
CA VAL A 542 21.54 -12.78 24.30
C VAL A 542 21.63 -14.26 24.01
N THR A 543 20.55 -14.99 24.26
CA THR A 543 20.44 -16.42 24.01
C THR A 543 19.40 -16.69 22.95
N PHE A 544 19.61 -17.70 22.11
CA PHE A 544 18.67 -18.18 21.11
C PHE A 544 18.93 -19.66 20.81
N GLU A 545 17.91 -20.32 20.29
CA GLU A 545 18.03 -21.71 19.85
C GLU A 545 18.44 -21.75 18.37
N TYR A 546 19.31 -22.62 18.02
CA TYR A 546 19.80 -22.84 16.66
C TYR A 546 19.79 -24.32 16.34
N THR A 547 19.24 -24.68 15.20
CA THR A 547 19.29 -26.05 14.68
C THR A 547 20.44 -26.13 13.69
N ASN A 548 21.41 -26.99 13.98
CA ASN A 548 22.57 -27.19 13.11
C ASN A 548 22.17 -28.01 11.85
N ASP A 549 23.10 -28.14 10.90
CA ASP A 549 22.89 -28.88 9.65
C ASP A 549 22.55 -30.36 9.87
N GLU A 550 22.89 -30.92 11.06
CA GLU A 550 22.56 -32.28 11.48
C GLU A 550 21.16 -32.42 12.10
N GLY A 551 20.43 -31.33 12.22
CA GLY A 551 19.09 -31.28 12.84
C GLY A 551 19.12 -31.26 14.37
N VAL A 552 20.25 -31.04 14.98
CA VAL A 552 20.42 -30.98 16.47
C VAL A 552 20.16 -29.53 16.92
N ARG A 553 19.21 -29.37 17.82
CA ARG A 553 18.87 -28.10 18.43
C ARG A 553 19.79 -27.77 19.60
N GLN A 554 20.38 -26.59 19.57
CA GLN A 554 21.32 -26.12 20.57
C GLN A 554 20.97 -24.70 21.01
N THR A 555 21.15 -24.41 22.30
CA THR A 555 21.05 -23.04 22.82
C THR A 555 22.41 -22.36 22.68
N ILE A 556 22.45 -21.27 21.96
CA ILE A 556 23.63 -20.46 21.71
C ILE A 556 23.52 -19.15 22.51
N THR A 557 24.64 -18.74 23.11
CA THR A 557 24.77 -17.43 23.75
C THR A 557 25.70 -16.55 22.90
N SER A 558 25.32 -15.32 22.65
CA SER A 558 26.12 -14.38 21.87
C SER A 558 27.45 -14.08 22.62
N LYS A 559 28.56 -13.96 21.87
CA LYS A 559 29.83 -13.52 22.43
C LYS A 559 29.80 -12.04 22.82
N GLU A 560 29.19 -11.23 21.97
CA GLU A 560 29.06 -9.80 22.15
C GLU A 560 27.77 -9.45 22.90
N LYS A 561 27.79 -8.30 23.56
CA LYS A 561 26.60 -7.74 24.20
C LYS A 561 25.69 -7.18 23.16
N VAL A 562 24.43 -7.50 23.27
CA VAL A 562 23.38 -7.03 22.36
C VAL A 562 22.27 -6.32 23.14
N ARG A 563 21.76 -5.24 22.57
CA ARG A 563 20.56 -4.55 23.08
C ARG A 563 19.37 -4.97 22.24
N ILE A 564 18.25 -5.24 22.88
CA ILE A 564 16.96 -5.43 22.22
C ILE A 564 16.09 -4.23 22.54
N GLY A 565 15.63 -3.51 21.52
CA GLY A 565 14.77 -2.33 21.66
C GLY A 565 13.90 -2.15 20.47
N ASP A 566 12.78 -1.43 20.64
CA ASP A 566 11.86 -1.17 19.54
C ASP A 566 12.50 -0.23 18.51
N VAL A 567 12.29 -0.54 17.23
CA VAL A 567 12.61 0.31 16.07
C VAL A 567 11.37 0.35 15.17
N TYR A 568 11.08 1.50 14.61
CA TYR A 568 9.91 1.70 13.76
C TYR A 568 10.19 1.27 12.33
N PHE A 569 9.42 0.32 11.82
CA PHE A 569 9.56 -0.20 10.47
C PHE A 569 8.33 0.08 9.62
N MET A 570 8.57 0.49 8.39
CA MET A 570 7.58 0.62 7.34
C MET A 570 7.76 -0.48 6.29
N LEU A 571 6.64 -0.95 5.72
CA LEU A 571 6.60 -1.88 4.60
C LEU A 571 6.58 -1.09 3.29
N LEU A 572 7.48 -1.38 2.35
CA LEU A 572 7.57 -0.68 1.08
C LEU A 572 6.75 -1.38 -0.01
N GLU A 573 6.31 -0.59 -1.02
CA GLU A 573 5.56 -1.09 -2.19
C GLU A 573 6.32 -2.09 -3.08
N LYS A 574 7.60 -2.30 -2.82
CA LYS A 574 8.44 -3.26 -3.56
C LYS A 574 8.34 -4.63 -2.93
N THR A 575 7.45 -5.44 -3.45
CA THR A 575 7.21 -6.81 -3.00
C THR A 575 8.04 -7.81 -3.79
N GLY A 576 8.35 -8.96 -3.18
CA GLY A 576 9.07 -10.05 -3.84
C GLY A 576 8.33 -10.59 -5.07
N ASP A 577 7.02 -10.69 -4.98
CA ASP A 577 6.14 -11.22 -6.03
C ASP A 577 6.16 -10.40 -7.32
N GLN A 578 6.42 -9.10 -7.24
CA GLN A 578 6.50 -8.23 -8.40
C GLN A 578 7.81 -8.37 -9.18
N ARG A 579 8.78 -9.07 -8.65
CA ARG A 579 10.11 -9.26 -9.26
C ARG A 579 10.24 -10.57 -10.03
N SER A 580 9.36 -11.53 -9.77
CA SER A 580 9.25 -12.75 -10.55
C SER A 580 8.03 -12.66 -11.45
N ALA A 581 8.26 -12.71 -12.74
CA ALA A 581 7.22 -12.66 -13.75
C ALA A 581 7.29 -13.95 -14.56
N VAL A 582 6.27 -14.79 -14.41
CA VAL A 582 6.11 -15.97 -15.26
C VAL A 582 4.96 -15.69 -16.22
N SER A 583 5.24 -15.68 -17.51
CA SER A 583 4.20 -15.63 -18.52
C SER A 583 4.46 -16.68 -19.59
N THR A 584 3.41 -17.37 -19.99
CA THR A 584 3.40 -18.23 -21.14
C THR A 584 2.85 -17.49 -22.35
N ALA A 585 3.36 -17.77 -23.54
CA ALA A 585 2.73 -17.28 -24.76
C ALA A 585 1.32 -17.89 -24.87
N PRO A 586 0.31 -17.14 -25.36
CA PRO A 586 -0.99 -17.70 -25.63
C PRO A 586 -0.87 -18.83 -26.66
N LEU A 587 -1.62 -19.90 -26.44
CA LEU A 587 -1.66 -21.03 -27.34
C LEU A 587 -2.84 -20.89 -28.31
N GLN A 588 -2.64 -21.28 -29.56
CA GLN A 588 -3.75 -21.48 -30.50
C GLN A 588 -4.48 -22.79 -30.18
N GLN A 589 -5.65 -22.98 -30.79
CA GLN A 589 -6.47 -24.18 -30.59
C GLN A 589 -5.71 -25.49 -30.82
N ALA A 590 -4.76 -25.49 -31.74
CA ALA A 590 -3.89 -26.66 -32.03
C ALA A 590 -2.69 -26.81 -31.09
N GLY A 591 -2.61 -26.05 -29.99
CA GLY A 591 -1.49 -26.06 -29.06
C GLY A 591 -0.22 -25.34 -29.55
N VAL A 592 -0.27 -24.71 -30.73
CA VAL A 592 0.83 -23.93 -31.28
C VAL A 592 0.85 -22.51 -30.64
N LEU A 593 2.04 -21.97 -30.44
CA LEU A 593 2.20 -20.62 -29.91
C LEU A 593 1.52 -19.57 -30.81
N ALA A 594 0.64 -18.77 -30.24
CA ALA A 594 0.01 -17.69 -30.96
C ALA A 594 0.92 -16.43 -30.99
N ARG A 595 0.81 -15.69 -32.09
CA ARG A 595 1.46 -14.36 -32.16
C ARG A 595 0.85 -13.42 -31.12
N MET A 596 1.67 -12.84 -30.24
CA MET A 596 1.19 -11.87 -29.27
C MET A 596 0.89 -10.54 -29.94
N GLY A 597 -0.38 -10.14 -29.93
CA GLY A 597 -0.81 -8.80 -30.33
C GLY A 597 -0.55 -7.76 -29.23
N PRO A 598 -0.72 -6.46 -29.55
CA PRO A 598 -0.64 -5.41 -28.53
C PRO A 598 -1.59 -5.63 -27.35
N HIS A 599 -2.80 -6.14 -27.61
CA HIS A 599 -3.80 -6.44 -26.57
C HIS A 599 -3.32 -7.52 -25.60
N ASP A 600 -2.65 -8.55 -26.09
CA ASP A 600 -2.16 -9.66 -25.25
C ASP A 600 -1.03 -9.23 -24.32
N ARG A 601 -0.26 -8.21 -24.73
CA ARG A 601 0.79 -7.61 -23.87
C ARG A 601 0.21 -6.89 -22.67
N TYR A 602 -0.96 -6.26 -22.82
CA TYR A 602 -1.60 -5.48 -21.76
C TYR A 602 -2.62 -6.28 -20.95
N SER A 603 -3.06 -7.43 -21.44
CA SER A 603 -4.03 -8.29 -20.73
C SER A 603 -3.44 -8.94 -19.47
N VAL A 604 -2.14 -9.13 -19.42
CA VAL A 604 -1.41 -9.69 -18.28
C VAL A 604 -0.51 -8.60 -17.69
N PRO A 605 -0.74 -8.13 -16.45
CA PRO A 605 0.03 -7.05 -15.84
C PRO A 605 1.55 -7.27 -15.87
N VAL A 606 1.97 -8.52 -15.70
CA VAL A 606 3.37 -8.96 -15.75
C VAL A 606 4.04 -8.66 -17.10
N ARG A 607 3.29 -8.75 -18.19
CA ARG A 607 3.83 -8.49 -19.55
C ARG A 607 3.97 -6.99 -19.85
N SER A 608 3.27 -6.13 -19.13
CA SER A 608 3.34 -4.68 -19.30
C SER A 608 4.43 -4.03 -18.45
N ASN A 609 4.94 -4.71 -17.43
CA ASN A 609 5.98 -4.18 -16.56
C ASN A 609 7.35 -4.29 -17.25
N PRO A 610 8.12 -3.19 -17.34
CA PRO A 610 9.49 -3.27 -17.82
C PRO A 610 10.33 -4.09 -16.84
N VAL A 611 10.96 -5.14 -17.34
CA VAL A 611 11.91 -5.95 -16.57
C VAL A 611 13.30 -5.31 -16.71
N ARG A 612 13.94 -5.01 -15.59
CA ARG A 612 15.33 -4.58 -15.59
C ARG A 612 16.23 -5.78 -15.85
N VAL A 613 16.87 -5.79 -17.00
CA VAL A 613 17.82 -6.86 -17.39
C VAL A 613 19.15 -6.68 -16.66
N LEU A 614 19.65 -5.45 -16.61
CA LEU A 614 20.88 -5.07 -15.91
C LEU A 614 20.61 -3.91 -14.96
N GLY A 615 21.04 -4.04 -13.72
CA GLY A 615 21.02 -2.97 -12.74
C GLY A 615 22.20 -2.01 -12.93
N GLU A 616 22.19 -0.89 -12.22
CA GLU A 616 23.29 0.10 -12.25
C GLU A 616 24.58 -0.51 -11.72
N ALA A 617 24.52 -1.30 -10.66
CA ALA A 617 25.69 -1.96 -10.10
C ALA A 617 26.31 -2.96 -11.07
N GLU A 618 25.51 -3.75 -11.78
CA GLU A 618 25.97 -4.70 -12.78
C GLU A 618 26.63 -4.00 -13.96
N VAL A 619 26.05 -2.89 -14.45
CA VAL A 619 26.65 -2.09 -15.54
C VAL A 619 27.98 -1.50 -15.11
N ARG A 620 28.10 -0.99 -13.88
CA ARG A 620 29.36 -0.48 -13.33
C ARG A 620 30.42 -1.59 -13.17
N ALA A 621 30.00 -2.76 -12.69
CA ALA A 621 30.91 -3.91 -12.55
C ALA A 621 31.43 -4.39 -13.91
N ILE A 622 30.55 -4.48 -14.93
CA ILE A 622 30.94 -4.81 -16.30
C ILE A 622 31.88 -3.74 -16.86
N GLY A 623 31.57 -2.46 -16.66
CA GLY A 623 32.42 -1.35 -17.10
C GLY A 623 33.81 -1.36 -16.46
N ALA A 624 33.89 -1.74 -15.16
CA ALA A 624 35.15 -1.84 -14.45
C ALA A 624 35.98 -3.09 -14.85
N ALA A 625 35.32 -4.23 -15.02
CA ALA A 625 36.01 -5.50 -15.31
C ALA A 625 36.34 -5.67 -16.81
N CYS A 626 35.47 -5.23 -17.70
CA CYS A 626 35.55 -5.50 -19.14
C CYS A 626 35.71 -4.24 -19.98
N GLY A 627 35.74 -3.07 -19.38
CA GLY A 627 35.80 -1.79 -20.03
C GLY A 627 34.44 -1.17 -20.40
N PRO A 628 34.38 0.18 -20.51
CA PRO A 628 33.15 0.91 -20.77
C PRO A 628 32.56 0.60 -22.16
N GLU A 629 33.39 0.21 -23.11
CA GLU A 629 32.99 -0.12 -24.47
C GLU A 629 32.05 -1.32 -24.52
N LEU A 630 32.37 -2.39 -23.78
CA LEU A 630 31.52 -3.55 -23.69
C LEU A 630 30.19 -3.23 -22.99
N ALA A 631 30.21 -2.44 -21.94
CA ALA A 631 29.00 -2.00 -21.26
C ALA A 631 28.08 -1.21 -22.21
N CYS A 632 28.65 -0.29 -23.00
CA CYS A 632 27.91 0.47 -24.02
C CYS A 632 27.33 -0.46 -25.10
N GLU A 633 28.09 -1.44 -25.56
CA GLU A 633 27.63 -2.42 -26.56
C GLU A 633 26.46 -3.25 -26.04
N ILE A 634 26.54 -3.74 -24.81
CA ILE A 634 25.47 -4.53 -24.21
C ILE A 634 24.18 -3.69 -24.09
N VAL A 635 24.30 -2.47 -23.60
CA VAL A 635 23.14 -1.57 -23.46
C VAL A 635 22.56 -1.22 -24.83
N ASP A 636 23.39 -0.89 -25.81
CA ASP A 636 22.94 -0.50 -27.15
C ASP A 636 22.24 -1.66 -27.86
N ARG A 637 22.82 -2.87 -27.84
CA ARG A 637 22.20 -4.05 -28.47
C ARG A 637 20.83 -4.39 -27.89
N ASN A 638 20.60 -4.15 -26.61
CA ASN A 638 19.33 -4.43 -25.95
C ASN A 638 18.28 -3.30 -26.09
N THR A 639 18.70 -2.08 -26.37
CA THR A 639 17.81 -0.90 -26.31
C THR A 639 17.70 -0.14 -27.63
N SER A 640 18.59 -0.40 -28.60
CA SER A 640 18.55 0.19 -29.94
C SER A 640 17.72 -0.67 -30.89
N HIS A 641 16.69 -0.09 -31.50
CA HIS A 641 15.84 -0.80 -32.48
C HIS A 641 16.65 -1.27 -33.69
N ALA A 642 17.54 -0.40 -34.22
CA ALA A 642 18.36 -0.75 -35.36
C ALA A 642 19.37 -1.87 -35.08
N SER A 643 19.96 -1.87 -33.87
CA SER A 643 20.83 -2.97 -33.43
C SER A 643 20.06 -4.30 -33.31
N MET A 644 18.85 -4.26 -32.74
CA MET A 644 17.99 -5.44 -32.62
C MET A 644 17.55 -5.97 -33.98
N GLU A 645 17.20 -5.10 -34.91
CA GLU A 645 16.84 -5.46 -36.28
C GLU A 645 18.02 -6.11 -37.01
N ALA A 646 19.21 -5.55 -36.90
CA ALA A 646 20.43 -6.13 -37.47
C ALA A 646 20.74 -7.51 -36.90
N ILE A 647 20.58 -7.71 -35.59
CA ILE A 647 20.77 -9.01 -34.93
C ILE A 647 19.74 -10.00 -35.47
N THR A 648 18.46 -9.64 -35.46
CA THR A 648 17.36 -10.51 -35.87
C THR A 648 17.53 -10.93 -37.34
N THR A 649 17.83 -9.97 -38.21
CA THR A 649 18.05 -10.24 -39.64
C THR A 649 19.23 -11.21 -39.85
N ASN A 650 20.33 -10.97 -39.15
CA ASN A 650 21.53 -11.80 -39.28
C ASN A 650 21.28 -13.22 -38.78
N VAL A 651 20.58 -13.38 -37.64
CA VAL A 651 20.20 -14.71 -37.10
C VAL A 651 19.31 -15.47 -38.07
N LEU A 652 18.38 -14.78 -38.74
CA LEU A 652 17.44 -15.40 -39.67
C LEU A 652 18.06 -15.72 -41.04
N THR A 653 19.09 -14.99 -41.45
CA THR A 653 19.68 -15.10 -42.81
C THR A 653 21.06 -15.76 -42.84
N ALA A 654 21.66 -16.06 -41.69
CA ALA A 654 22.97 -16.70 -41.64
C ALA A 654 22.91 -18.17 -41.99
N ASP A 655 23.70 -18.58 -42.99
CA ASP A 655 23.83 -20.00 -43.39
C ASP A 655 24.60 -20.83 -42.35
N VAL A 656 25.44 -20.21 -41.56
CA VAL A 656 26.23 -20.83 -40.47
C VAL A 656 26.21 -19.98 -39.22
N PRO A 657 26.33 -20.59 -38.04
CA PRO A 657 26.39 -19.83 -36.78
C PRO A 657 27.52 -18.79 -36.84
N THR A 658 27.17 -17.54 -36.59
CA THR A 658 28.08 -16.41 -36.61
C THR A 658 28.40 -15.93 -35.20
N ASN A 659 29.61 -15.44 -34.95
CA ASN A 659 29.95 -14.82 -33.67
C ASN A 659 29.14 -13.55 -33.50
N ILE A 660 28.52 -13.39 -32.32
CA ILE A 660 27.64 -12.26 -31.98
C ILE A 660 28.33 -10.89 -32.11
N GLU A 661 29.66 -10.85 -32.02
CA GLU A 661 30.46 -9.66 -32.20
C GLU A 661 30.33 -9.08 -33.61
N ASN A 662 30.18 -9.94 -34.62
CA ASN A 662 30.14 -9.58 -36.04
C ASN A 662 28.72 -9.30 -36.56
N VAL A 663 27.69 -9.50 -35.74
CA VAL A 663 26.30 -9.42 -36.16
C VAL A 663 25.82 -7.99 -36.39
N VAL A 664 26.39 -7.01 -35.68
CA VAL A 664 26.05 -5.60 -35.84
C VAL A 664 27.21 -4.85 -36.48
N ASP A 665 27.07 -4.49 -37.76
CA ASP A 665 28.06 -3.62 -38.44
C ASP A 665 27.94 -2.18 -37.89
N ARG A 666 28.88 -1.80 -37.06
CA ARG A 666 28.92 -0.47 -36.43
C ARG A 666 29.17 0.70 -37.39
N ARG A 667 29.51 0.42 -38.65
CA ARG A 667 29.55 1.43 -39.71
C ARG A 667 28.17 1.80 -40.21
N LYS A 668 27.24 0.82 -40.22
CA LYS A 668 25.85 1.00 -40.63
C LYS A 668 24.94 1.37 -39.47
N VAL A 669 25.21 0.83 -38.31
CA VAL A 669 24.43 1.03 -37.07
C VAL A 669 25.38 1.59 -35.99
N PRO A 670 25.62 2.90 -35.96
CA PRO A 670 26.53 3.49 -34.98
C PRO A 670 25.96 3.37 -33.56
N LEU A 671 26.85 3.40 -32.55
CA LEU A 671 26.47 3.52 -31.15
C LEU A 671 25.68 4.82 -30.90
N GLY A 672 24.84 4.86 -29.92
CA GLY A 672 24.06 6.05 -29.55
C GLY A 672 22.60 5.99 -29.99
N GLY A 673 22.19 4.95 -30.70
CA GLY A 673 20.81 4.71 -31.12
C GLY A 673 19.88 4.16 -30.02
N SER A 674 20.39 3.91 -28.80
CA SER A 674 19.59 3.43 -27.71
C SER A 674 18.58 4.48 -27.22
N ARG A 675 17.36 4.04 -26.89
CA ARG A 675 16.30 4.95 -26.42
C ARG A 675 16.70 5.82 -25.22
N PRO A 676 17.40 5.32 -24.18
CA PRO A 676 17.86 6.15 -23.07
C PRO A 676 18.82 7.26 -23.53
N LEU A 677 19.75 6.96 -24.45
CA LEU A 677 20.69 7.95 -24.98
C LEU A 677 20.01 8.96 -25.88
N GLN A 678 19.03 8.55 -26.68
CA GLN A 678 18.21 9.47 -27.49
C GLN A 678 17.43 10.44 -26.59
N LEU A 679 16.82 9.94 -25.51
CA LEU A 679 16.13 10.78 -24.54
C LEU A 679 17.09 11.77 -23.87
N LEU A 680 18.27 11.29 -23.42
CA LEU A 680 19.29 12.13 -22.80
C LEU A 680 19.79 13.22 -23.78
N ASN A 681 20.02 12.87 -25.04
CA ASN A 681 20.42 13.81 -26.06
C ASN A 681 19.33 14.87 -26.30
N HIS A 682 18.07 14.46 -26.34
CA HIS A 682 16.93 15.36 -26.50
C HIS A 682 16.78 16.33 -25.32
N ILE A 683 16.93 15.83 -24.10
CA ILE A 683 16.95 16.68 -22.89
C ILE A 683 18.13 17.65 -22.95
N GLY A 684 19.29 17.17 -23.38
CA GLY A 684 20.49 17.99 -23.57
C GLY A 684 20.32 19.10 -24.63
N GLU A 685 19.69 18.77 -25.74
CA GLU A 685 19.37 19.75 -26.80
C GLU A 685 18.42 20.84 -26.27
N CYS A 686 17.43 20.46 -25.46
CA CYS A 686 16.57 21.43 -24.77
C CYS A 686 17.34 22.33 -23.78
N ALA A 687 18.42 21.81 -23.20
CA ALA A 687 19.30 22.54 -22.30
C ALA A 687 20.46 23.27 -23.02
N GLY A 688 20.49 23.22 -24.35
CA GLY A 688 21.48 23.92 -25.19
C GLY A 688 22.81 23.19 -25.44
N TRP A 689 22.86 21.87 -25.19
CA TRP A 689 24.03 21.04 -25.49
C TRP A 689 23.63 19.75 -26.22
N LYS A 690 24.60 19.13 -26.90
CA LYS A 690 24.38 17.89 -27.67
C LYS A 690 25.49 16.89 -27.42
N LEU A 691 25.10 15.60 -27.26
CA LEU A 691 26.05 14.50 -27.23
C LEU A 691 26.56 14.21 -28.64
N VAL A 692 27.88 14.27 -28.82
CA VAL A 692 28.53 13.93 -30.08
C VAL A 692 29.41 12.70 -29.86
N TYR A 693 29.09 11.60 -30.54
CA TYR A 693 29.88 10.40 -30.50
C TYR A 693 31.03 10.45 -31.49
N ARG A 694 32.24 10.15 -31.07
CA ARG A 694 33.35 9.96 -32.00
C ARG A 694 33.13 8.68 -32.79
N PRO A 695 33.34 8.65 -34.10
CA PRO A 695 33.30 7.41 -34.86
C PRO A 695 34.31 6.42 -34.30
N TYR A 696 33.87 5.17 -34.17
CA TYR A 696 34.72 4.08 -33.68
C TYR A 696 35.97 3.96 -34.57
N LYS A 697 37.12 4.26 -34.00
CA LYS A 697 38.40 3.91 -34.62
C LYS A 697 38.80 2.56 -34.06
N ARG A 698 38.77 1.51 -34.89
CA ARG A 698 39.47 0.27 -34.61
C ARG A 698 40.95 0.49 -34.71
#